data_560cc1fe66ae2da982f3f8f1f5cbf453
#
_entry.id   560cc1fe66ae2da982f3f8f1f5cbf453
#
_cell.length_a   1.000
_cell.length_b   1.000
_cell.length_c   1.000
_cell.angle_alpha   90.00
_cell.angle_beta   90.00
_cell.angle_gamma   90.00
#
_symmetry.space_group_name_H-M   'P 1'
#
loop_
_entity.id
_entity.type
_entity.pdbx_description
1 polymer ?
#
loop_
_entity_poly.entity_id
_entity_poly.type
_entity_poly.pdbx_seq_one_letter_code
_entity_poly.pdbx_strand_id
1 'polypeptide(L)'
;MITTIKQYYVAVISQNKGGTVKRLASLLAILLTFMTVNPSLANASAPDRELLHNGHADVAHVEWDQASGRPTIKILWNESELKEAKDVYIRLGPDADATGRETSRLKVPDDPRFGFLGKPGDIVWTAPQKESDKWAPVAAAFGAGHSFPDELMDRIKPETLHLNLVDVDGPGEFNAFTVNPLGVSHLFSSTGTDHRRQVVHPGSHTHTSWAFSQPGRYNLTWQAAVETRDGKTIESDPTVVSWLVGTDEQVGLDKGSTQPAHEITTPAEQFPIAKGQDTGSDDPLAFDPTANMAGCLHHASGPVTLKAEWQADWKSDNPQKPARPKMSVTSGDSGKQIDGEVGVINVPDSLKAAAPQAGADEFNGIFAAGTQFHRIPASAQNGQPSQVLDTTGTDFANLREADITWDPIEGPQDGKVSVVDTTNGQTRTVLSSSESSLRTVMRVNKAEKTPMEMWFSKPGFYRISGYYTIHGKPDANGRKQHRYVPFTMQYAVGDAAVANACQGKGDVLNGTSSPDQGKPADPKSSPEPSKPADPAPTSDPTPKSDPVPDNSRADSSNVVLDRGHLDAFRVGSSADGGIDLKLKEDVTGEGVLREPENVLLKVRDSALTDIPSGLPGAPKGYVLPLTQKSGLLWPGWETFDVKRNGFSEVKINVRDVKGPGTVNLFSQGTLGDVRSLLDGDSTTLPGTITVKQPTHEHANWVFSKPGVYTMTVQASAEKDGKAFQSKLHTYT
;
A
#
# COMPACT_ATOMS: atom_id res chain seq x y z
N MET A 1 42.21 -13.12 41.30
CA MET A 1 42.80 -11.87 40.81
C MET A 1 41.82 -10.67 40.88
N ILE A 2 40.59 -10.80 40.44
CA ILE A 2 39.58 -9.71 40.46
C ILE A 2 39.17 -9.30 41.90
N THR A 3 39.04 -10.25 42.79
CA THR A 3 38.63 -9.99 44.19
C THR A 3 39.70 -9.24 45.00
N THR A 4 40.98 -9.51 44.74
CA THR A 4 42.10 -8.85 45.39
C THR A 4 42.27 -7.40 44.94
N ILE A 5 41.96 -7.12 43.66
CA ILE A 5 41.99 -5.75 43.10
C ILE A 5 40.85 -4.87 43.66
N LYS A 6 39.64 -5.45 43.88
CA LYS A 6 38.54 -4.72 44.52
C LYS A 6 38.85 -4.31 45.98
N GLN A 7 39.53 -5.16 46.75
CA GLN A 7 39.88 -4.81 48.11
C GLN A 7 40.93 -3.72 48.19
N TYR A 8 41.87 -3.68 47.25
CA TYR A 8 42.87 -2.60 47.16
C TYR A 8 42.27 -1.25 46.78
N TYR A 9 41.24 -1.28 45.95
CA TYR A 9 40.56 -0.07 45.47
C TYR A 9 39.75 0.61 46.59
N VAL A 10 39.09 -0.14 47.43
CA VAL A 10 38.33 0.38 48.57
C VAL A 10 39.24 0.99 49.64
N ALA A 11 40.44 0.42 49.85
CA ALA A 11 41.41 0.92 50.83
C ALA A 11 42.06 2.26 50.39
N VAL A 12 42.30 2.47 49.08
CA VAL A 12 42.92 3.73 48.60
C VAL A 12 41.97 4.90 48.59
N ILE A 13 40.67 4.67 48.36
CA ILE A 13 39.67 5.76 48.33
C ILE A 13 39.31 6.27 49.77
N SER A 14 39.52 5.44 50.77
CA SER A 14 39.21 5.80 52.16
C SER A 14 40.25 6.69 52.85
N GLN A 15 41.44 6.84 52.28
CA GLN A 15 42.55 7.55 52.93
C GLN A 15 42.96 8.90 52.28
N ASN A 16 42.37 9.36 51.17
CA ASN A 16 42.87 10.59 50.56
C ASN A 16 41.80 11.55 50.05
N LYS A 17 41.64 12.69 50.75
CA LYS A 17 40.65 13.77 50.43
C LYS A 17 41.21 14.87 49.53
N GLY A 18 41.86 14.55 48.39
CA GLY A 18 42.44 15.57 47.52
C GLY A 18 41.97 15.46 46.04
N GLY A 19 41.66 16.60 45.42
CA GLY A 19 40.99 16.70 44.08
C GLY A 19 41.79 16.13 42.88
N THR A 20 43.09 15.86 43.01
CA THR A 20 43.93 15.33 41.92
C THR A 20 43.74 13.80 41.71
N VAL A 21 43.36 13.08 42.77
CA VAL A 21 43.14 11.63 42.71
C VAL A 21 41.83 11.29 42.01
N LYS A 22 40.81 12.20 42.09
CA LYS A 22 39.52 12.01 41.37
C LYS A 22 39.65 12.06 39.84
N ARG A 23 40.60 12.89 39.31
CA ARG A 23 40.85 12.94 37.87
C ARG A 23 41.61 11.74 37.34
N LEU A 24 42.54 11.20 38.10
CA LEU A 24 43.27 9.96 37.74
C LEU A 24 42.37 8.72 37.83
N ALA A 25 41.50 8.65 38.83
CA ALA A 25 40.52 7.58 38.98
C ALA A 25 39.47 7.55 37.84
N SER A 26 39.04 8.73 37.38
CA SER A 26 38.11 8.84 36.22
C SER A 26 38.79 8.45 34.91
N LEU A 27 40.06 8.81 34.69
CA LEU A 27 40.81 8.39 33.52
C LEU A 27 41.12 6.88 33.50
N LEU A 28 41.38 6.28 34.65
CA LEU A 28 41.60 4.85 34.76
C LEU A 28 40.30 4.04 34.59
N ALA A 29 39.15 4.56 35.05
CA ALA A 29 37.84 3.98 34.83
C ALA A 29 37.44 4.01 33.36
N ILE A 30 37.72 5.10 32.63
CA ILE A 30 37.52 5.21 31.19
C ILE A 30 38.45 4.29 30.42
N LEU A 31 39.73 4.14 30.83
CA LEU A 31 40.65 3.21 30.17
C LEU A 31 40.29 1.72 30.40
N LEU A 32 39.73 1.39 31.57
CA LEU A 32 39.26 0.03 31.85
C LEU A 32 37.93 -0.29 31.14
N THR A 33 37.10 0.71 30.88
CA THR A 33 35.85 0.52 30.08
C THR A 33 36.15 0.29 28.60
N PHE A 34 37.25 0.86 28.08
CA PHE A 34 37.68 0.59 26.70
C PHE A 34 38.47 -0.75 26.53
N MET A 35 38.94 -1.38 27.60
CA MET A 35 39.64 -2.67 27.52
C MET A 35 38.75 -3.90 27.76
N THR A 36 37.45 -3.74 28.03
CA THR A 36 36.56 -4.87 28.33
C THR A 36 35.47 -5.10 27.29
N VAL A 37 35.59 -4.52 26.12
CA VAL A 37 34.69 -4.83 24.98
C VAL A 37 35.55 -5.48 23.88
N ASN A 38 36.07 -6.65 24.15
CA ASN A 38 36.19 -7.73 23.20
C ASN A 38 35.44 -8.91 23.84
N PRO A 39 34.18 -9.16 23.48
CA PRO A 39 33.66 -10.49 23.66
C PRO A 39 34.49 -11.36 22.70
N SER A 40 35.45 -12.08 23.25
CA SER A 40 35.93 -13.28 22.57
C SER A 40 34.69 -14.00 22.08
N LEU A 41 34.56 -14.13 20.76
CA LEU A 41 33.70 -15.12 20.12
C LEU A 41 34.09 -16.48 20.73
N ALA A 42 33.49 -16.82 21.89
CA ALA A 42 33.44 -18.19 22.31
C ALA A 42 32.71 -18.90 21.17
N ASN A 43 33.36 -19.88 20.57
CA ASN A 43 32.72 -20.87 19.70
C ASN A 43 31.62 -21.57 20.49
N ALA A 44 30.47 -20.91 20.62
CA ALA A 44 29.23 -21.57 20.85
C ALA A 44 28.83 -22.12 19.47
N SER A 45 28.97 -23.44 19.32
CA SER A 45 28.31 -24.13 18.20
C SER A 45 26.95 -23.54 18.03
N ALA A 46 26.60 -23.14 16.80
CA ALA A 46 25.27 -22.63 16.49
C ALA A 46 24.25 -23.61 17.08
N PRO A 47 23.26 -23.16 17.87
CA PRO A 47 22.25 -24.06 18.38
C PRO A 47 21.58 -24.76 17.18
N ASP A 48 21.05 -25.98 17.43
CA ASP A 48 20.32 -26.82 16.45
C ASP A 48 19.03 -26.14 15.93
N ARG A 49 19.12 -24.89 15.45
CA ARG A 49 18.02 -24.17 14.83
C ARG A 49 18.12 -24.27 13.32
N GLU A 50 16.97 -24.45 12.70
CA GLU A 50 16.85 -24.45 11.23
C GLU A 50 17.23 -23.10 10.65
N LEU A 51 17.98 -23.10 9.54
CA LEU A 51 18.33 -21.87 8.81
C LEU A 51 17.35 -21.67 7.64
N LEU A 52 16.56 -20.60 7.70
CA LEU A 52 15.64 -20.21 6.64
C LEU A 52 16.30 -19.14 5.77
N HIS A 53 16.76 -19.47 4.56
CA HIS A 53 17.58 -18.55 3.76
C HIS A 53 17.10 -18.33 2.31
N ASN A 54 16.61 -19.34 1.62
CA ASN A 54 16.17 -19.21 0.24
C ASN A 54 14.68 -19.57 0.17
N GLY A 55 13.80 -18.59 0.35
CA GLY A 55 12.37 -18.79 0.40
C GLY A 55 11.63 -17.52 0.80
N HIS A 56 10.32 -17.64 0.90
CA HIS A 56 9.45 -16.59 1.42
C HIS A 56 9.19 -16.79 2.92
N ALA A 57 9.27 -15.73 3.70
CA ALA A 57 8.98 -15.77 5.12
C ALA A 57 8.11 -14.59 5.57
N ASP A 58 6.89 -14.84 6.07
CA ASP A 58 6.25 -13.88 6.95
C ASP A 58 6.95 -13.98 8.31
N VAL A 59 7.97 -13.17 8.52
CA VAL A 59 8.85 -13.26 9.69
C VAL A 59 8.19 -12.79 10.99
N ALA A 60 7.07 -12.12 10.88
CA ALA A 60 6.20 -11.74 12.01
C ALA A 60 4.74 -12.00 11.61
N HIS A 61 4.35 -13.27 11.64
CA HIS A 61 3.02 -13.74 11.26
C HIS A 61 2.15 -13.92 12.50
N VAL A 62 1.08 -13.13 12.59
CA VAL A 62 0.18 -13.14 13.75
C VAL A 62 -0.87 -14.21 13.57
N GLU A 63 -0.97 -15.14 14.51
CA GLU A 63 -2.00 -16.15 14.59
C GLU A 63 -2.83 -15.98 15.90
N TRP A 64 -4.02 -16.53 15.94
CA TRP A 64 -4.80 -16.62 17.16
C TRP A 64 -4.69 -18.00 17.77
N ASP A 65 -4.15 -18.09 18.99
CA ASP A 65 -4.13 -19.33 19.74
C ASP A 65 -5.46 -19.53 20.50
N GLN A 66 -6.23 -20.49 20.03
CA GLN A 66 -7.52 -20.84 20.60
C GLN A 66 -7.42 -21.32 22.08
N ALA A 67 -6.30 -21.97 22.43
CA ALA A 67 -6.14 -22.55 23.77
C ALA A 67 -5.88 -21.48 24.82
N SER A 68 -5.05 -20.49 24.50
CA SER A 68 -4.76 -19.36 25.41
C SER A 68 -5.75 -18.20 25.26
N GLY A 69 -6.49 -18.14 24.16
CA GLY A 69 -7.38 -17.02 23.85
C GLY A 69 -6.63 -15.72 23.58
N ARG A 70 -5.43 -15.79 23.02
CA ARG A 70 -4.51 -14.66 22.78
C ARG A 70 -3.89 -14.73 21.37
N PRO A 71 -3.48 -13.58 20.79
CA PRO A 71 -2.65 -13.61 19.60
C PRO A 71 -1.28 -14.25 19.92
N THR A 72 -0.67 -14.88 18.93
CA THR A 72 0.70 -15.39 18.97
C THR A 72 1.43 -14.95 17.71
N ILE A 73 2.76 -14.91 17.75
CA ILE A 73 3.58 -14.59 16.60
C ILE A 73 4.40 -15.81 16.22
N LYS A 74 4.29 -16.21 14.97
CA LYS A 74 5.02 -17.32 14.34
C LYS A 74 5.73 -16.86 13.09
N ILE A 75 6.44 -17.73 12.45
CA ILE A 75 7.01 -17.52 11.12
C ILE A 75 6.21 -18.40 10.16
N LEU A 76 5.61 -17.79 9.12
CA LEU A 76 5.01 -18.54 8.03
C LEU A 76 6.05 -18.70 6.92
N TRP A 77 6.51 -19.93 6.71
CA TRP A 77 7.54 -20.27 5.75
C TRP A 77 6.91 -20.83 4.47
N ASN A 78 7.32 -20.29 3.31
CA ASN A 78 6.85 -20.68 1.99
C ASN A 78 5.31 -20.78 1.91
N GLU A 79 4.62 -19.84 2.54
CA GLU A 79 3.15 -19.68 2.55
C GLU A 79 2.37 -20.89 3.10
N SER A 80 3.04 -21.87 3.66
CA SER A 80 2.40 -23.13 4.08
C SER A 80 2.86 -23.72 5.42
N GLU A 81 4.05 -23.39 5.88
CA GLU A 81 4.64 -23.96 7.08
C GLU A 81 4.73 -22.97 8.23
N LEU A 82 3.93 -23.15 9.27
CA LEU A 82 4.06 -22.37 10.51
C LEU A 82 5.21 -22.92 11.36
N LYS A 83 6.19 -22.07 11.67
CA LYS A 83 7.35 -22.40 12.50
C LYS A 83 7.38 -21.54 13.76
N GLU A 84 7.85 -22.12 14.86
CA GLU A 84 8.12 -21.36 16.08
C GLU A 84 9.38 -20.50 15.89
N ALA A 85 9.31 -19.22 16.20
CA ALA A 85 10.44 -18.29 16.03
C ALA A 85 11.71 -18.71 16.77
N LYS A 86 11.56 -19.41 17.92
CA LYS A 86 12.68 -19.91 18.73
C LYS A 86 13.45 -21.06 18.07
N ASP A 87 12.86 -21.77 17.11
CA ASP A 87 13.41 -22.98 16.50
C ASP A 87 14.11 -22.71 15.16
N VAL A 88 14.11 -21.46 14.71
CA VAL A 88 14.67 -21.05 13.42
C VAL A 88 15.56 -19.82 13.52
N TYR A 89 16.42 -19.63 12.53
CA TYR A 89 17.07 -18.37 12.19
C TYR A 89 16.67 -17.94 10.80
N ILE A 90 16.30 -16.67 10.64
CA ILE A 90 16.19 -16.06 9.31
C ILE A 90 17.59 -15.68 8.86
N ARG A 91 18.01 -16.19 7.71
CA ARG A 91 19.36 -16.01 7.20
C ARG A 91 19.39 -15.07 6.01
N LEU A 92 20.07 -13.92 6.17
CA LEU A 92 20.34 -12.97 5.11
C LEU A 92 21.85 -13.00 4.82
N GLY A 93 22.26 -13.86 3.90
CA GLY A 93 23.65 -14.00 3.46
C GLY A 93 23.95 -13.20 2.19
N PRO A 94 25.23 -13.22 1.76
CA PRO A 94 25.59 -12.69 0.44
C PRO A 94 24.87 -13.47 -0.66
N ASP A 95 24.24 -12.77 -1.57
CA ASP A 95 23.49 -13.35 -2.68
C ASP A 95 23.46 -12.40 -3.88
N ALA A 96 23.19 -12.96 -5.06
CA ALA A 96 23.11 -12.22 -6.30
C ALA A 96 21.85 -12.62 -7.11
N ASP A 97 21.45 -11.78 -8.06
CA ASP A 97 20.47 -12.16 -9.05
C ASP A 97 21.06 -13.08 -10.14
N ALA A 98 20.24 -13.54 -11.09
CA ALA A 98 20.67 -14.45 -12.15
C ALA A 98 21.78 -13.88 -13.06
N THR A 99 22.03 -12.57 -13.01
CA THR A 99 23.11 -11.90 -13.76
C THR A 99 24.41 -11.82 -12.96
N GLY A 100 24.41 -12.26 -11.69
CA GLY A 100 25.55 -12.14 -10.78
C GLY A 100 25.68 -10.77 -10.12
N ARG A 101 24.70 -9.87 -10.29
CA ARG A 101 24.65 -8.59 -9.59
C ARG A 101 24.21 -8.80 -8.16
N GLU A 102 24.99 -8.29 -7.21
CA GLU A 102 24.66 -8.42 -5.78
C GLU A 102 23.30 -7.80 -5.42
N THR A 103 22.48 -8.53 -4.65
CA THR A 103 21.15 -8.13 -4.22
C THR A 103 21.00 -8.08 -2.70
N SER A 104 21.90 -8.73 -1.95
CA SER A 104 21.87 -8.76 -0.49
C SER A 104 22.43 -7.48 0.13
N ARG A 105 23.45 -6.85 -0.51
CA ARG A 105 24.00 -5.58 -0.05
C ARG A 105 23.74 -4.53 -1.11
N LEU A 106 23.15 -3.44 -0.71
CA LEU A 106 22.80 -2.35 -1.60
C LEU A 106 23.41 -1.04 -1.11
N LYS A 107 23.78 -0.19 -2.06
CA LYS A 107 24.28 1.14 -1.77
C LYS A 107 23.11 2.10 -1.64
N VAL A 108 23.01 2.81 -0.51
CA VAL A 108 21.97 3.83 -0.29
C VAL A 108 22.05 4.87 -1.41
N PRO A 109 20.96 5.14 -2.14
CA PRO A 109 20.95 6.09 -3.23
C PRO A 109 21.04 7.54 -2.72
N ASP A 110 21.43 8.46 -3.61
CA ASP A 110 21.32 9.90 -3.36
C ASP A 110 19.88 10.35 -3.62
N ASP A 111 18.99 9.90 -2.75
CA ASP A 111 17.54 10.13 -2.81
C ASP A 111 17.03 10.32 -1.37
N PRO A 112 16.50 11.53 -1.04
CA PRO A 112 16.05 11.83 0.32
C PRO A 112 14.96 10.89 0.85
N ARG A 113 14.20 10.22 -0.03
CA ARG A 113 13.19 9.21 0.37
C ARG A 113 13.81 8.00 1.09
N PHE A 114 15.10 7.73 0.88
CA PHE A 114 15.84 6.66 1.53
C PHE A 114 16.78 7.13 2.65
N GLY A 115 16.68 8.41 3.05
CA GLY A 115 17.54 8.99 4.09
C GLY A 115 17.50 8.26 5.44
N PHE A 116 16.44 7.49 5.72
CA PHE A 116 16.33 6.64 6.90
C PHE A 116 17.25 5.41 6.87
N LEU A 117 17.82 5.04 5.71
CA LEU A 117 18.75 3.91 5.57
C LEU A 117 20.21 4.32 5.83
N GLY A 118 20.53 5.61 5.85
CA GLY A 118 21.88 6.13 5.99
C GLY A 118 22.20 7.24 4.99
N LYS A 119 23.48 7.51 4.79
CA LYS A 119 23.93 8.51 3.83
C LYS A 119 24.07 7.91 2.43
N PRO A 120 23.92 8.70 1.37
CA PRO A 120 24.22 8.23 0.02
C PRO A 120 25.59 7.54 -0.06
N GLY A 121 25.59 6.32 -0.56
CA GLY A 121 26.79 5.49 -0.68
C GLY A 121 27.05 4.52 0.48
N ASP A 122 26.39 4.67 1.62
CA ASP A 122 26.44 3.66 2.68
C ASP A 122 25.93 2.32 2.17
N ILE A 123 26.47 1.23 2.70
CA ILE A 123 26.05 -0.13 2.32
C ILE A 123 25.10 -0.66 3.38
N VAL A 124 23.94 -1.14 2.94
CA VAL A 124 22.94 -1.81 3.78
C VAL A 124 22.72 -3.25 3.31
N TRP A 125 22.50 -4.16 4.25
CA TRP A 125 22.08 -5.53 3.97
C TRP A 125 20.56 -5.58 3.81
N THR A 126 20.05 -6.17 2.74
CA THR A 126 18.62 -6.13 2.42
C THR A 126 18.05 -7.49 2.07
N ALA A 127 16.92 -7.83 2.73
CA ALA A 127 15.99 -8.82 2.24
C ALA A 127 14.95 -8.07 1.38
N PRO A 128 14.74 -8.47 0.10
CA PRO A 128 13.94 -7.67 -0.83
C PRO A 128 12.44 -7.80 -0.58
N GLN A 129 11.71 -6.76 -0.93
CA GLN A 129 10.23 -6.75 -0.96
C GLN A 129 9.67 -7.78 -1.95
N LYS A 130 10.41 -8.07 -3.02
CA LYS A 130 10.02 -8.99 -4.07
C LYS A 130 10.97 -10.17 -4.13
N GLU A 131 10.40 -11.32 -4.28
CA GLU A 131 11.13 -12.57 -4.47
C GLU A 131 11.95 -12.56 -5.77
N SER A 132 13.10 -13.18 -5.74
CA SER A 132 13.90 -13.50 -6.92
C SER A 132 13.48 -14.87 -7.49
N ASP A 133 14.03 -15.24 -8.64
CA ASP A 133 13.74 -16.52 -9.30
C ASP A 133 14.06 -17.77 -8.46
N LYS A 134 14.84 -17.64 -7.38
CA LYS A 134 15.14 -18.69 -6.40
C LYS A 134 14.80 -18.29 -4.97
N TRP A 135 14.03 -17.25 -4.79
CA TRP A 135 13.68 -16.68 -3.49
C TRP A 135 14.92 -16.31 -2.66
N ALA A 136 15.95 -15.82 -3.34
CA ALA A 136 17.23 -15.45 -2.76
C ALA A 136 17.60 -14.00 -3.08
N PRO A 137 18.03 -13.25 -2.07
CA PRO A 137 17.99 -13.59 -0.66
C PRO A 137 16.55 -13.81 -0.16
N VAL A 138 16.38 -14.28 1.07
CA VAL A 138 15.04 -14.52 1.66
C VAL A 138 14.12 -13.32 1.43
N ALA A 139 12.95 -13.57 0.87
CA ALA A 139 11.92 -12.54 0.72
C ALA A 139 11.11 -12.46 2.01
N ALA A 140 11.11 -11.30 2.66
CA ALA A 140 10.51 -11.14 3.97
C ALA A 140 9.22 -10.33 3.92
N ALA A 141 8.22 -10.77 4.68
CA ALA A 141 6.93 -10.15 4.84
C ALA A 141 6.51 -10.14 6.32
N PHE A 142 5.40 -9.51 6.61
CA PHE A 142 4.67 -9.64 7.87
C PHE A 142 3.17 -9.69 7.60
N GLY A 143 2.39 -10.28 8.50
CA GLY A 143 0.96 -10.38 8.28
C GLY A 143 0.20 -11.06 9.42
N ALA A 144 -1.01 -11.52 9.11
CA ALA A 144 -1.85 -12.26 10.04
C ALA A 144 -2.62 -13.37 9.31
N GLY A 145 -2.66 -14.54 9.93
CA GLY A 145 -3.32 -15.71 9.39
C GLY A 145 -4.84 -15.68 9.51
N HIS A 146 -5.46 -16.79 9.14
CA HIS A 146 -6.92 -17.00 9.17
C HIS A 146 -7.44 -17.62 10.48
N SER A 147 -6.60 -17.81 11.50
CA SER A 147 -6.94 -18.52 12.74
C SER A 147 -7.87 -17.74 13.68
N PHE A 148 -8.20 -16.49 13.34
CA PHE A 148 -9.03 -15.61 14.17
C PHE A 148 -10.49 -16.06 14.14
N PRO A 149 -11.09 -16.51 15.27
CA PRO A 149 -12.47 -16.99 15.30
C PRO A 149 -13.47 -15.83 15.16
N ASP A 150 -14.65 -16.15 14.60
CA ASP A 150 -15.70 -15.15 14.37
C ASP A 150 -16.19 -14.49 15.66
N GLU A 151 -16.31 -15.26 16.75
CA GLU A 151 -16.71 -14.74 18.05
C GLU A 151 -15.72 -13.74 18.61
N LEU A 152 -14.43 -13.89 18.27
CA LEU A 152 -13.40 -12.91 18.62
C LEU A 152 -13.56 -11.66 17.77
N MET A 153 -13.74 -11.82 16.45
CA MET A 153 -13.92 -10.68 15.53
C MET A 153 -15.12 -9.82 15.91
N ASP A 154 -16.16 -10.45 16.52
CA ASP A 154 -17.29 -9.70 17.11
C ASP A 154 -16.95 -8.91 18.37
N ARG A 155 -15.92 -9.31 19.11
CA ARG A 155 -15.54 -8.71 20.39
C ARG A 155 -14.42 -7.69 20.28
N ILE A 156 -13.62 -7.73 19.25
CA ILE A 156 -12.53 -6.79 19.03
C ILE A 156 -13.01 -5.55 18.29
N LYS A 157 -12.31 -4.44 18.50
CA LYS A 157 -12.48 -3.25 17.67
C LYS A 157 -11.81 -3.52 16.31
N PRO A 158 -12.42 -3.12 15.20
CA PRO A 158 -11.76 -3.18 13.89
C PRO A 158 -10.45 -2.40 13.90
N GLU A 159 -9.52 -2.79 13.04
CA GLU A 159 -8.23 -2.11 12.84
C GLU A 159 -7.40 -1.93 14.13
N THR A 160 -7.63 -2.75 15.13
CA THR A 160 -6.85 -2.73 16.37
C THR A 160 -5.95 -3.95 16.51
N LEU A 161 -5.90 -4.84 15.51
CA LEU A 161 -4.87 -5.87 15.48
C LEU A 161 -3.56 -5.22 15.01
N HIS A 162 -2.72 -4.92 15.99
CA HIS A 162 -1.44 -4.26 15.79
C HIS A 162 -0.30 -5.25 15.90
N LEU A 163 0.66 -5.14 14.98
CA LEU A 163 1.97 -5.72 15.11
C LEU A 163 2.94 -4.62 15.58
N ASN A 164 3.56 -4.83 16.73
CA ASN A 164 4.47 -3.89 17.36
C ASN A 164 5.90 -4.42 17.31
N LEU A 165 6.86 -3.60 16.85
CA LEU A 165 8.29 -3.82 17.02
C LEU A 165 8.70 -3.26 18.40
N VAL A 166 8.81 -4.14 19.40
CA VAL A 166 9.05 -3.76 20.81
C VAL A 166 10.51 -3.37 21.02
N ASP A 167 11.43 -4.21 20.50
CA ASP A 167 12.87 -4.02 20.71
C ASP A 167 13.67 -4.58 19.53
N VAL A 168 14.86 -4.04 19.32
CA VAL A 168 15.86 -4.54 18.37
C VAL A 168 17.23 -4.59 19.05
N ASP A 169 17.73 -5.79 19.29
CA ASP A 169 19.08 -6.04 19.79
C ASP A 169 19.95 -6.52 18.61
N GLY A 170 20.97 -5.74 18.24
CA GLY A 170 21.82 -6.04 17.12
C GLY A 170 22.94 -5.00 16.93
N PRO A 171 23.90 -5.28 16.02
CA PRO A 171 25.08 -4.43 15.85
C PRO A 171 24.80 -3.10 15.15
N GLY A 172 23.65 -2.96 14.47
CA GLY A 172 23.30 -1.78 13.71
C GLY A 172 21.80 -1.51 13.70
N GLU A 173 21.37 -0.62 12.80
CA GLU A 173 19.98 -0.22 12.67
C GLU A 173 19.20 -1.21 11.78
N PHE A 174 17.93 -1.35 12.07
CA PHE A 174 16.96 -2.10 11.28
C PHE A 174 15.85 -1.17 10.77
N ASN A 175 15.46 -1.34 9.51
CA ASN A 175 14.34 -0.64 8.88
C ASN A 175 13.58 -1.59 7.96
N ALA A 176 12.24 -1.51 7.95
CA ALA A 176 11.38 -2.17 6.98
C ALA A 176 10.54 -1.15 6.21
N PHE A 177 10.46 -1.31 4.91
CA PHE A 177 9.82 -0.34 4.02
C PHE A 177 9.32 -0.98 2.72
N THR A 178 8.43 -0.28 2.01
CA THR A 178 7.99 -0.66 0.66
C THR A 178 8.36 0.40 -0.37
N VAL A 179 8.58 -0.04 -1.60
CA VAL A 179 8.88 0.84 -2.75
C VAL A 179 7.94 0.51 -3.90
N ASN A 180 7.37 1.54 -4.49
CA ASN A 180 6.58 1.44 -5.71
C ASN A 180 6.78 2.73 -6.56
N PRO A 181 6.28 2.81 -7.82
CA PRO A 181 6.46 4.00 -8.66
C PRO A 181 5.93 5.30 -8.06
N LEU A 182 5.05 5.21 -7.07
CA LEU A 182 4.40 6.34 -6.43
C LEU A 182 5.15 6.84 -5.18
N GLY A 183 6.14 6.07 -4.67
CA GLY A 183 6.93 6.49 -3.50
C GLY A 183 7.55 5.36 -2.69
N VAL A 184 8.05 5.75 -1.53
CA VAL A 184 8.64 4.89 -0.49
C VAL A 184 7.81 5.03 0.78
N SER A 185 7.37 3.92 1.36
CA SER A 185 6.66 3.91 2.65
C SER A 185 7.55 3.26 3.71
N HIS A 186 7.96 4.01 4.72
CA HIS A 186 8.75 3.53 5.85
C HIS A 186 7.82 2.94 6.91
N LEU A 187 7.92 1.65 7.20
CA LEU A 187 6.94 0.89 8.01
C LEU A 187 7.45 0.61 9.42
N PHE A 188 8.66 0.06 9.56
CA PHE A 188 9.26 -0.22 10.85
C PHE A 188 10.69 0.32 10.93
N SER A 189 11.11 0.76 12.12
CA SER A 189 12.46 1.21 12.40
C SER A 189 12.92 0.81 13.79
N SER A 190 14.22 0.52 13.93
CA SER A 190 14.89 0.38 15.23
C SER A 190 15.16 1.73 15.88
N THR A 191 15.15 2.82 15.10
CA THR A 191 15.41 4.17 15.58
C THR A 191 14.11 4.95 15.75
N GLY A 192 14.06 5.80 16.77
CA GLY A 192 12.86 6.60 17.06
C GLY A 192 11.67 5.79 17.59
N THR A 193 10.52 6.43 17.65
CA THR A 193 9.25 5.89 18.15
C THR A 193 8.17 5.79 17.09
N ASP A 194 8.35 6.44 15.94
CA ASP A 194 7.29 6.69 14.98
C ASP A 194 6.97 5.49 14.08
N HIS A 195 7.97 4.62 13.84
CA HIS A 195 7.84 3.43 12.99
C HIS A 195 8.00 2.16 13.83
N ARG A 196 7.09 1.96 14.81
CA ARG A 196 7.12 0.81 15.74
C ARG A 196 5.86 -0.04 15.67
N ARG A 197 4.85 0.38 14.94
CA ARG A 197 3.55 -0.28 14.93
C ARG A 197 2.93 -0.25 13.54
N GLN A 198 2.36 -1.39 13.13
CA GLN A 198 1.52 -1.48 11.94
C GLN A 198 0.21 -2.19 12.28
N VAL A 199 -0.85 -1.81 11.58
CA VAL A 199 -2.10 -2.59 11.56
C VAL A 199 -1.91 -3.77 10.64
N VAL A 200 -2.34 -4.95 11.08
CA VAL A 200 -2.39 -6.15 10.25
C VAL A 200 -3.82 -6.67 10.17
N HIS A 201 -4.17 -7.25 9.05
CA HIS A 201 -5.52 -7.77 8.83
C HIS A 201 -5.50 -9.29 8.79
N PRO A 202 -6.43 -9.97 9.51
CA PRO A 202 -6.55 -11.42 9.41
C PRO A 202 -6.67 -11.88 7.96
N GLY A 203 -5.83 -12.84 7.58
CA GLY A 203 -5.79 -13.38 6.22
C GLY A 203 -5.03 -12.52 5.21
N SER A 204 -4.20 -11.59 5.66
CA SER A 204 -3.36 -10.77 4.79
C SER A 204 -1.91 -10.78 5.20
N HIS A 205 -1.01 -10.55 4.23
CA HIS A 205 0.40 -10.30 4.47
C HIS A 205 0.91 -9.14 3.60
N THR A 206 2.01 -8.53 4.03
CA THR A 206 2.62 -7.39 3.36
C THR A 206 4.08 -7.70 3.07
N HIS A 207 4.42 -7.83 1.79
CA HIS A 207 5.80 -7.95 1.34
C HIS A 207 6.54 -6.64 1.52
N THR A 208 7.70 -6.70 2.16
CA THR A 208 8.48 -5.51 2.53
C THR A 208 9.97 -5.72 2.29
N SER A 209 10.68 -4.65 2.01
CA SER A 209 12.13 -4.65 2.07
C SER A 209 12.58 -4.50 3.51
N TRP A 210 13.46 -5.39 3.98
CA TRP A 210 14.05 -5.37 5.32
C TRP A 210 15.52 -5.00 5.19
N ALA A 211 15.94 -3.91 5.82
CA ALA A 211 17.30 -3.38 5.71
C ALA A 211 17.99 -3.35 7.08
N PHE A 212 19.24 -3.78 7.08
CA PHE A 212 20.14 -3.80 8.26
C PHE A 212 21.40 -3.02 7.92
N SER A 213 21.78 -2.07 8.76
CA SER A 213 22.92 -1.19 8.49
C SER A 213 24.30 -1.86 8.69
N GLN A 214 24.34 -2.96 9.43
CA GLN A 214 25.58 -3.71 9.71
C GLN A 214 25.35 -5.22 9.67
N PRO A 215 26.36 -6.02 9.32
CA PRO A 215 26.29 -7.47 9.47
C PRO A 215 26.37 -7.89 10.93
N GLY A 216 25.77 -9.03 11.26
CA GLY A 216 25.81 -9.66 12.57
C GLY A 216 24.48 -10.33 12.92
N ARG A 217 24.36 -10.67 14.18
CA ARG A 217 23.12 -11.27 14.72
C ARG A 217 22.20 -10.18 15.22
N TYR A 218 20.92 -10.23 14.82
CA TYR A 218 19.85 -9.37 15.30
C TYR A 218 18.75 -10.20 15.95
N ASN A 219 18.20 -9.69 17.04
CA ASN A 219 17.01 -10.19 17.70
C ASN A 219 15.94 -9.10 17.65
N LEU A 220 14.93 -9.29 16.82
CA LEU A 220 13.79 -8.39 16.71
C LEU A 220 12.68 -8.91 17.58
N THR A 221 12.28 -8.15 18.60
CA THR A 221 11.21 -8.52 19.51
C THR A 221 9.89 -7.93 19.02
N TRP A 222 8.96 -8.79 18.71
CA TRP A 222 7.63 -8.45 18.21
C TRP A 222 6.57 -8.76 19.24
N GLN A 223 5.49 -7.98 19.24
CA GLN A 223 4.30 -8.22 20.04
C GLN A 223 3.06 -7.88 19.22
N ALA A 224 2.09 -8.78 19.20
CA ALA A 224 0.79 -8.52 18.64
C ALA A 224 -0.16 -8.05 19.76
N ALA A 225 -1.02 -7.08 19.44
CA ALA A 225 -2.02 -6.57 20.37
C ALA A 225 -3.33 -6.33 19.64
N VAL A 226 -4.46 -6.55 20.32
CA VAL A 226 -5.80 -6.28 19.79
C VAL A 226 -6.67 -5.66 20.90
N GLU A 227 -7.44 -4.63 20.55
CA GLU A 227 -8.37 -4.03 21.50
C GLU A 227 -9.76 -4.65 21.39
N THR A 228 -10.34 -4.95 22.54
CA THR A 228 -11.73 -5.38 22.63
C THR A 228 -12.67 -4.17 22.73
N ARG A 229 -13.94 -4.36 22.39
CA ARG A 229 -14.96 -3.30 22.43
C ARG A 229 -15.26 -2.78 23.83
N ASP A 230 -14.98 -3.59 24.87
CA ASP A 230 -15.07 -3.18 26.28
C ASP A 230 -13.81 -2.45 26.78
N GLY A 231 -12.88 -2.12 25.87
CA GLY A 231 -11.71 -1.30 26.16
C GLY A 231 -10.51 -2.06 26.74
N LYS A 232 -10.52 -3.40 26.70
CA LYS A 232 -9.38 -4.19 27.13
C LYS A 232 -8.46 -4.47 25.97
N THR A 233 -7.16 -4.49 26.21
CA THR A 233 -6.15 -4.96 25.27
C THR A 233 -5.81 -6.41 25.56
N ILE A 234 -5.79 -7.24 24.52
CA ILE A 234 -5.30 -8.62 24.57
C ILE A 234 -3.99 -8.63 23.78
N GLU A 235 -2.91 -9.02 24.44
CA GLU A 235 -1.56 -8.99 23.86
C GLU A 235 -0.98 -10.39 23.76
N SER A 236 -0.14 -10.60 22.74
CA SER A 236 0.74 -11.76 22.68
C SER A 236 1.85 -11.64 23.73
N ASP A 237 2.48 -12.77 24.06
CA ASP A 237 3.81 -12.69 24.66
C ASP A 237 4.79 -12.07 23.65
N PRO A 238 5.79 -11.30 24.10
CA PRO A 238 6.86 -10.83 23.23
C PRO A 238 7.58 -12.01 22.59
N THR A 239 7.72 -11.99 21.27
CA THR A 239 8.34 -13.05 20.50
C THR A 239 9.61 -12.54 19.82
N VAL A 240 10.72 -13.19 20.06
CA VAL A 240 12.01 -12.84 19.47
C VAL A 240 12.20 -13.59 18.16
N VAL A 241 12.33 -12.86 17.05
CA VAL A 241 12.72 -13.38 15.75
C VAL A 241 14.20 -13.07 15.52
N SER A 242 15.01 -14.11 15.37
CA SER A 242 16.46 -13.99 15.27
C SER A 242 16.90 -14.01 13.81
N TRP A 243 17.66 -13.00 13.41
CA TRP A 243 18.27 -12.86 12.10
C TRP A 243 19.78 -13.05 12.14
N LEU A 244 20.33 -13.71 11.13
CA LEU A 244 21.76 -13.83 10.87
C LEU A 244 22.07 -13.08 9.57
N VAL A 245 22.64 -11.89 9.69
CA VAL A 245 22.90 -10.96 8.58
C VAL A 245 24.39 -10.89 8.31
N GLY A 246 24.82 -11.17 7.08
CA GLY A 246 26.23 -11.11 6.72
C GLY A 246 26.79 -12.42 6.15
N THR A 247 28.11 -12.57 6.02
CA THR A 247 28.75 -13.85 5.65
C THR A 247 28.60 -14.89 6.75
N ASP A 248 28.78 -16.17 6.43
CA ASP A 248 28.72 -17.25 7.44
C ASP A 248 29.63 -16.96 8.60
N GLU A 249 30.88 -16.55 8.33
CA GLU A 249 31.86 -16.24 9.35
C GLU A 249 31.50 -15.04 10.21
N GLN A 250 30.86 -13.99 9.61
CA GLN A 250 30.42 -12.81 10.35
C GLN A 250 29.30 -13.12 11.35
N VAL A 251 28.49 -14.14 11.07
CA VAL A 251 27.38 -14.55 11.95
C VAL A 251 27.72 -15.75 12.84
N GLY A 252 28.97 -16.24 12.76
CA GLY A 252 29.48 -17.33 13.60
C GLY A 252 29.07 -18.73 13.11
N LEU A 253 28.79 -18.87 11.82
CA LEU A 253 28.61 -20.16 11.14
C LEU A 253 29.91 -20.61 10.50
N ASP A 254 30.05 -21.90 10.28
CA ASP A 254 31.16 -22.45 9.51
C ASP A 254 31.01 -21.99 8.04
N LYS A 255 32.12 -21.69 7.39
CA LYS A 255 32.14 -21.26 6.00
C LYS A 255 31.49 -22.30 5.09
N GLY A 256 30.51 -21.88 4.30
CA GLY A 256 29.76 -22.75 3.41
C GLY A 256 28.55 -23.43 4.06
N SER A 257 28.17 -23.03 5.30
CA SER A 257 26.94 -23.47 5.95
C SER A 257 25.69 -23.03 5.16
N THR A 258 25.76 -21.86 4.51
CA THR A 258 24.72 -21.38 3.61
C THR A 258 25.31 -21.14 2.22
N GLN A 259 24.66 -21.68 1.19
CA GLN A 259 25.08 -21.47 -0.21
C GLN A 259 24.22 -20.38 -0.83
N PRO A 260 24.82 -19.35 -1.46
CA PRO A 260 24.08 -18.36 -2.22
C PRO A 260 23.36 -19.03 -3.39
N ALA A 261 22.20 -18.51 -3.78
CA ALA A 261 21.49 -19.00 -4.96
C ALA A 261 22.27 -18.66 -6.25
N HIS A 262 22.96 -17.53 -6.25
CA HIS A 262 23.84 -17.08 -7.33
C HIS A 262 25.13 -16.49 -6.77
N GLU A 263 26.24 -16.71 -7.46
CA GLU A 263 27.52 -16.10 -7.10
C GLU A 263 27.53 -14.61 -7.46
N ILE A 264 28.15 -13.82 -6.58
CA ILE A 264 28.33 -12.38 -6.80
C ILE A 264 29.49 -12.18 -7.80
N THR A 265 29.17 -11.66 -8.98
CA THR A 265 30.18 -11.25 -9.98
C THR A 265 30.34 -9.74 -10.03
N THR A 266 29.34 -8.98 -9.60
CA THR A 266 29.35 -7.51 -9.52
C THR A 266 28.94 -7.06 -8.12
N PRO A 267 29.93 -6.81 -7.24
CA PRO A 267 29.65 -6.33 -5.87
C PRO A 267 28.99 -4.96 -5.81
N ALA A 268 28.19 -4.73 -4.79
CA ALA A 268 27.43 -3.49 -4.60
C ALA A 268 28.33 -2.24 -4.57
N GLU A 269 29.55 -2.36 -4.06
CA GLU A 269 30.50 -1.23 -3.99
C GLU A 269 30.95 -0.72 -5.36
N GLN A 270 30.78 -1.52 -6.43
CA GLN A 270 31.10 -1.13 -7.81
C GLN A 270 29.94 -0.42 -8.51
N PHE A 271 28.74 -0.43 -7.91
CA PHE A 271 27.60 0.25 -8.52
C PHE A 271 27.70 1.77 -8.31
N PRO A 272 27.30 2.60 -9.29
CA PRO A 272 27.18 4.02 -9.09
C PRO A 272 26.08 4.30 -8.05
N ILE A 273 26.22 5.40 -7.30
CA ILE A 273 25.13 5.91 -6.46
C ILE A 273 24.05 6.41 -7.42
N ALA A 274 22.83 5.86 -7.33
CA ALA A 274 21.70 6.40 -8.07
C ALA A 274 21.43 7.84 -7.58
N LYS A 275 21.38 8.78 -8.51
CA LYS A 275 20.93 10.13 -8.15
C LYS A 275 19.44 10.08 -7.88
N GLY A 276 19.05 10.54 -6.71
CA GLY A 276 17.65 10.70 -6.34
C GLY A 276 16.94 11.62 -7.34
N GLN A 277 15.72 11.28 -7.64
CA GLN A 277 14.84 12.16 -8.36
C GLN A 277 14.19 13.06 -7.33
N ASP A 278 14.44 14.35 -7.45
CA ASP A 278 13.73 15.37 -6.68
C ASP A 278 12.26 15.37 -7.13
N THR A 279 11.44 14.55 -6.46
CA THR A 279 9.98 14.51 -6.63
C THR A 279 9.28 15.23 -5.49
N GLY A 280 10.04 15.81 -4.57
CA GLY A 280 9.56 16.61 -3.47
C GLY A 280 9.51 18.08 -3.84
N SER A 281 8.51 18.48 -4.59
CA SER A 281 8.08 19.87 -4.56
C SER A 281 7.46 20.11 -3.18
N ASP A 282 8.00 21.05 -2.40
CA ASP A 282 7.34 21.61 -1.21
C ASP A 282 6.06 22.39 -1.59
N ASP A 283 5.71 22.42 -2.88
CA ASP A 283 4.51 23.04 -3.39
C ASP A 283 3.29 22.18 -2.97
N PRO A 284 2.42 22.70 -2.09
CA PRO A 284 1.21 21.97 -1.67
C PRO A 284 0.22 21.72 -2.81
N LEU A 285 0.43 22.32 -3.99
CA LEU A 285 -0.38 22.13 -5.20
C LEU A 285 0.24 21.14 -6.19
N ALA A 286 1.43 20.60 -5.92
CA ALA A 286 2.10 19.63 -6.81
C ALA A 286 1.27 18.36 -7.04
N PHE A 287 0.48 17.94 -6.05
CA PHE A 287 -0.54 16.90 -6.20
C PHE A 287 -1.90 17.55 -6.44
N ASP A 288 -2.39 17.54 -7.67
CA ASP A 288 -3.74 18.01 -8.02
C ASP A 288 -4.56 16.90 -8.69
N PRO A 289 -5.35 16.15 -7.91
CA PRO A 289 -6.20 15.09 -8.45
C PRO A 289 -7.38 15.63 -9.27
N THR A 290 -7.64 16.93 -9.23
CA THR A 290 -8.78 17.57 -9.92
C THR A 290 -8.42 18.07 -11.32
N ALA A 291 -7.13 18.13 -11.66
CA ALA A 291 -6.64 18.73 -12.91
C ALA A 291 -7.22 18.08 -14.19
N ASN A 292 -7.59 16.80 -14.13
CA ASN A 292 -8.10 16.04 -15.28
C ASN A 292 -9.59 15.64 -15.11
N MET A 293 -10.31 16.25 -14.18
CA MET A 293 -11.73 15.92 -13.95
C MET A 293 -12.60 16.42 -15.09
N ALA A 294 -13.36 15.52 -15.70
CA ALA A 294 -14.35 15.90 -16.71
C ALA A 294 -15.62 16.43 -16.04
N GLY A 295 -16.01 17.67 -16.34
CA GLY A 295 -17.23 18.27 -15.79
C GLY A 295 -17.17 18.52 -14.30
N CYS A 296 -16.08 19.10 -13.84
CA CYS A 296 -15.82 19.36 -12.43
C CYS A 296 -16.90 20.18 -11.73
N LEU A 297 -17.32 19.69 -10.55
CA LEU A 297 -18.35 20.32 -9.71
C LEU A 297 -17.73 20.74 -8.37
N HIS A 298 -17.72 22.04 -8.09
CA HIS A 298 -17.25 22.58 -6.82
C HIS A 298 -18.38 22.56 -5.78
N HIS A 299 -18.21 21.84 -4.69
CA HIS A 299 -19.09 21.94 -3.52
C HIS A 299 -18.56 23.01 -2.57
N ALA A 300 -19.17 24.19 -2.54
CA ALA A 300 -18.70 25.33 -1.75
C ALA A 300 -19.46 25.50 -0.43
N SER A 301 -20.68 25.00 -0.29
CA SER A 301 -21.53 25.23 0.89
C SER A 301 -22.58 24.13 1.08
N GLY A 302 -23.09 24.03 2.31
CA GLY A 302 -24.10 23.06 2.70
C GLY A 302 -23.55 21.64 2.93
N PRO A 303 -24.43 20.65 3.16
CA PRO A 303 -23.99 19.31 3.50
C PRO A 303 -23.49 18.53 2.28
N VAL A 304 -22.35 17.86 2.41
CA VAL A 304 -21.96 16.72 1.57
C VAL A 304 -22.47 15.46 2.25
N THR A 305 -23.24 14.65 1.55
CA THR A 305 -23.80 13.42 2.09
C THR A 305 -23.09 12.22 1.48
N LEU A 306 -22.44 11.43 2.36
CA LEU A 306 -21.97 10.08 2.06
C LEU A 306 -23.12 9.14 2.40
N LYS A 307 -23.86 8.67 1.37
CA LYS A 307 -25.02 7.80 1.56
C LYS A 307 -24.60 6.34 1.35
N ALA A 308 -24.70 5.56 2.43
CA ALA A 308 -24.41 4.14 2.46
C ALA A 308 -25.71 3.34 2.59
N GLU A 309 -25.96 2.42 1.66
CA GLU A 309 -27.23 1.71 1.54
C GLU A 309 -27.04 0.23 1.32
N TRP A 310 -27.85 -0.57 1.97
CA TRP A 310 -27.98 -1.99 1.72
C TRP A 310 -29.33 -2.52 2.24
N GLN A 311 -29.96 -3.42 1.45
CA GLN A 311 -31.22 -4.05 1.84
C GLN A 311 -31.11 -5.58 1.66
N ALA A 312 -31.71 -6.32 2.60
CA ALA A 312 -31.64 -7.79 2.59
C ALA A 312 -32.41 -8.41 1.40
N ASP A 313 -33.39 -7.71 0.83
CA ASP A 313 -34.19 -8.16 -0.31
C ASP A 313 -33.56 -7.81 -1.66
N TRP A 314 -32.43 -7.10 -1.68
CA TRP A 314 -31.76 -6.82 -2.94
C TRP A 314 -31.24 -8.10 -3.56
N LYS A 315 -31.32 -8.18 -4.88
CA LYS A 315 -30.84 -9.33 -5.64
C LYS A 315 -29.31 -9.41 -5.57
N SER A 316 -28.80 -10.52 -5.06
CA SER A 316 -27.39 -10.80 -5.05
C SER A 316 -26.91 -11.32 -6.42
N ASP A 317 -25.73 -10.88 -6.82
CA ASP A 317 -24.97 -11.40 -7.97
C ASP A 317 -24.29 -12.76 -7.67
N ASN A 318 -24.20 -13.11 -6.40
CA ASN A 318 -23.71 -14.40 -5.92
C ASN A 318 -24.73 -14.99 -4.92
N PRO A 319 -25.38 -16.13 -5.25
CA PRO A 319 -26.39 -16.75 -4.36
C PRO A 319 -25.87 -17.15 -2.97
N GLN A 320 -24.55 -17.27 -2.81
CA GLN A 320 -23.90 -17.64 -1.54
C GLN A 320 -23.48 -16.42 -0.70
N LYS A 321 -23.66 -15.20 -1.19
CA LYS A 321 -23.27 -13.96 -0.51
C LYS A 321 -24.43 -12.97 -0.54
N PRO A 322 -24.49 -12.01 0.40
CA PRO A 322 -25.48 -10.94 0.37
C PRO A 322 -25.34 -10.09 -0.90
N ALA A 323 -26.36 -9.34 -1.26
CA ALA A 323 -26.29 -8.35 -2.32
C ALA A 323 -25.21 -7.29 -2.01
N ARG A 324 -24.64 -6.67 -3.05
CA ARG A 324 -23.64 -5.62 -2.86
C ARG A 324 -24.27 -4.38 -2.22
N PRO A 325 -23.58 -3.71 -1.30
CA PRO A 325 -23.99 -2.41 -0.80
C PRO A 325 -23.85 -1.34 -1.89
N LYS A 326 -24.44 -0.19 -1.66
CA LYS A 326 -24.27 1.01 -2.50
C LYS A 326 -23.69 2.13 -1.67
N MET A 327 -22.84 2.93 -2.29
CA MET A 327 -22.29 4.15 -1.73
C MET A 327 -22.39 5.26 -2.76
N SER A 328 -22.81 6.44 -2.34
CA SER A 328 -22.84 7.63 -3.18
C SER A 328 -22.42 8.86 -2.38
N VAL A 329 -21.75 9.80 -3.04
CA VAL A 329 -21.39 11.10 -2.47
C VAL A 329 -22.18 12.17 -3.22
N THR A 330 -23.00 12.93 -2.50
CA THR A 330 -23.88 13.91 -3.11
C THR A 330 -23.74 15.28 -2.47
N SER A 331 -23.92 16.31 -3.29
CA SER A 331 -23.90 17.71 -2.86
C SER A 331 -25.27 18.16 -2.39
N GLY A 332 -25.38 18.44 -1.09
CA GLY A 332 -26.50 19.14 -0.46
C GLY A 332 -27.89 18.74 -0.93
N ASP A 333 -28.78 19.70 -0.93
CA ASP A 333 -30.17 19.55 -1.37
C ASP A 333 -30.32 19.36 -2.90
N SER A 334 -29.27 19.65 -3.66
CA SER A 334 -29.25 19.44 -5.11
C SER A 334 -29.28 17.97 -5.51
N GLY A 335 -28.83 17.09 -4.62
CA GLY A 335 -28.69 15.64 -4.85
C GLY A 335 -27.73 15.30 -5.99
N LYS A 336 -26.95 16.26 -6.51
CA LYS A 336 -25.93 15.98 -7.55
C LYS A 336 -24.85 15.12 -6.99
N GLN A 337 -24.50 14.08 -7.71
CA GLN A 337 -23.38 13.22 -7.38
C GLN A 337 -22.06 13.96 -7.56
N ILE A 338 -21.21 13.92 -6.54
CA ILE A 338 -19.91 14.57 -6.47
C ILE A 338 -18.84 13.58 -6.00
N ASP A 339 -18.92 12.33 -6.44
CA ASP A 339 -17.85 11.38 -6.21
C ASP A 339 -16.52 11.87 -6.83
N GLY A 340 -15.43 11.17 -6.53
CA GLY A 340 -14.09 11.60 -6.91
C GLY A 340 -13.81 11.72 -8.41
N GLU A 341 -14.78 11.43 -9.27
CA GLU A 341 -14.66 11.59 -10.72
C GLU A 341 -15.20 12.95 -11.23
N VAL A 342 -16.06 13.59 -10.45
CA VAL A 342 -16.76 14.81 -10.90
C VAL A 342 -16.79 15.95 -9.89
N GLY A 343 -16.52 15.70 -8.62
CA GLY A 343 -16.72 16.68 -7.55
C GLY A 343 -15.48 16.95 -6.68
N VAL A 344 -15.32 18.22 -6.29
CA VAL A 344 -14.34 18.68 -5.33
C VAL A 344 -15.01 19.46 -4.20
N ILE A 345 -14.67 19.15 -2.97
CA ILE A 345 -15.20 19.83 -1.77
C ILE A 345 -14.22 20.95 -1.41
N ASN A 346 -14.70 22.19 -1.44
CA ASN A 346 -13.90 23.37 -1.14
C ASN A 346 -13.79 23.60 0.37
N VAL A 347 -12.57 23.73 0.87
CA VAL A 347 -12.26 24.01 2.28
C VAL A 347 -11.37 25.27 2.33
N PRO A 348 -11.96 26.46 2.19
CA PRO A 348 -11.22 27.73 2.08
C PRO A 348 -10.54 28.12 3.42
N ASP A 349 -9.64 29.07 3.36
CA ASP A 349 -8.91 29.60 4.51
C ASP A 349 -9.82 30.20 5.61
N SER A 350 -11.05 30.58 5.26
CA SER A 350 -12.07 30.99 6.25
C SER A 350 -12.49 29.86 7.21
N LEU A 351 -12.10 28.61 6.92
CA LEU A 351 -12.33 27.43 7.74
C LEU A 351 -11.11 27.02 8.58
N LYS A 352 -10.09 27.88 8.68
CA LYS A 352 -8.96 27.67 9.60
C LYS A 352 -9.39 27.73 11.07
N ALA A 353 -8.82 26.84 11.85
CA ALA A 353 -9.00 26.78 13.30
C ALA A 353 -7.66 26.46 13.97
N ALA A 354 -7.55 26.70 15.26
CA ALA A 354 -6.39 26.29 16.04
C ALA A 354 -6.70 25.01 16.82
N ALA A 355 -5.74 24.08 16.86
CA ALA A 355 -5.88 22.86 17.65
C ALA A 355 -6.00 23.19 19.16
N PRO A 356 -6.86 22.48 19.93
CA PRO A 356 -7.06 22.74 21.34
C PRO A 356 -5.75 22.70 22.15
N GLN A 357 -5.65 23.56 23.18
CA GLN A 357 -4.43 23.72 23.99
C GLN A 357 -4.25 22.66 25.09
N ALA A 358 -5.29 21.97 25.51
CA ALA A 358 -5.22 21.04 26.64
C ALA A 358 -6.26 19.91 26.60
N GLY A 359 -5.90 18.77 27.17
CA GLY A 359 -6.80 17.67 27.49
C GLY A 359 -7.07 16.66 26.37
N ALA A 360 -6.36 16.76 25.28
CA ALA A 360 -6.58 15.91 24.13
C ALA A 360 -5.44 14.89 23.98
N ASP A 361 -5.36 13.90 24.86
CA ASP A 361 -4.51 12.72 24.63
C ASP A 361 -4.87 12.03 23.29
N GLU A 362 -6.11 12.22 22.83
CA GLU A 362 -6.58 11.73 21.54
C GLU A 362 -6.06 12.52 20.31
N PHE A 363 -5.54 13.74 20.50
CA PHE A 363 -4.93 14.54 19.41
C PHE A 363 -3.41 14.50 19.41
N ASN A 364 -2.78 13.94 20.46
CA ASN A 364 -1.33 13.80 20.50
C ASN A 364 -0.86 12.90 19.35
N GLY A 365 -0.13 13.50 18.41
CA GLY A 365 0.37 12.85 17.21
C GLY A 365 -0.39 13.18 15.91
N ILE A 366 -1.60 13.77 15.97
CA ILE A 366 -2.32 14.25 14.79
C ILE A 366 -2.05 15.74 14.58
N PHE A 367 -2.25 16.55 15.62
CA PHE A 367 -2.05 18.00 15.61
C PHE A 367 -1.40 18.44 16.91
N ALA A 368 -0.30 19.17 16.86
CA ALA A 368 0.27 19.80 18.04
C ALA A 368 -0.66 20.92 18.54
N ALA A 369 -0.74 21.09 19.87
CA ALA A 369 -1.55 22.13 20.48
C ALA A 369 -1.25 23.52 19.90
N GLY A 370 -2.29 24.27 19.53
CA GLY A 370 -2.18 25.59 18.92
C GLY A 370 -1.80 25.62 17.44
N THR A 371 -1.52 24.47 16.82
CA THR A 371 -1.26 24.40 15.38
C THR A 371 -2.51 24.79 14.59
N GLN A 372 -2.34 25.59 13.53
CA GLN A 372 -3.42 25.92 12.62
C GLN A 372 -3.74 24.72 11.73
N PHE A 373 -5.01 24.48 11.52
CA PHE A 373 -5.51 23.45 10.61
C PHE A 373 -6.78 23.93 9.92
N HIS A 374 -7.20 23.27 8.85
CA HIS A 374 -8.48 23.53 8.22
C HIS A 374 -9.51 22.50 8.67
N ARG A 375 -10.77 22.92 8.84
CA ARG A 375 -11.83 21.99 9.24
C ARG A 375 -13.10 22.16 8.45
N ILE A 376 -13.76 21.05 8.14
CA ILE A 376 -15.17 21.04 7.77
C ILE A 376 -15.96 20.78 9.05
N PRO A 377 -16.83 21.69 9.50
CA PRO A 377 -17.58 21.51 10.73
C PRO A 377 -18.63 20.39 10.59
N ALA A 378 -19.01 19.77 11.71
CA ALA A 378 -20.05 18.74 11.76
C ALA A 378 -21.44 19.25 11.30
N SER A 379 -21.69 20.56 11.37
CA SER A 379 -22.91 21.18 10.88
C SER A 379 -22.60 22.47 10.14
N ALA A 380 -23.21 22.65 8.98
CA ALA A 380 -23.05 23.86 8.17
C ALA A 380 -23.59 25.08 8.93
N GLN A 381 -22.77 26.13 8.99
CA GLN A 381 -23.18 27.45 9.48
C GLN A 381 -22.85 28.49 8.40
N ASN A 382 -23.75 29.45 8.19
CA ASN A 382 -23.47 30.61 7.32
C ASN A 382 -22.91 30.30 5.92
N GLY A 383 -23.43 29.27 5.26
CA GLY A 383 -22.96 28.93 3.90
C GLY A 383 -21.67 28.14 3.84
N GLN A 384 -21.17 27.61 4.95
CA GLN A 384 -20.00 26.74 4.98
C GLN A 384 -20.35 25.30 4.54
N PRO A 385 -19.41 24.52 3.99
CA PRO A 385 -19.62 23.09 3.77
C PRO A 385 -19.71 22.35 5.10
N SER A 386 -20.45 21.26 5.13
CA SER A 386 -20.47 20.27 6.21
C SER A 386 -20.52 18.87 5.62
N GLN A 387 -20.29 17.85 6.42
CA GLN A 387 -20.27 16.48 5.95
C GLN A 387 -21.13 15.57 6.83
N VAL A 388 -21.88 14.67 6.18
CA VAL A 388 -22.80 13.75 6.86
C VAL A 388 -22.64 12.35 6.28
N LEU A 389 -22.49 11.36 7.13
CA LEU A 389 -22.66 9.95 6.77
C LEU A 389 -24.13 9.57 6.98
N ASP A 390 -24.80 9.17 5.91
CA ASP A 390 -26.20 8.73 5.95
C ASP A 390 -26.30 7.22 5.72
N THR A 391 -26.60 6.49 6.78
CA THR A 391 -26.77 5.03 6.77
C THR A 391 -28.24 4.62 6.92
N THR A 392 -29.18 5.56 6.81
CA THR A 392 -30.62 5.29 6.97
C THR A 392 -31.16 4.30 5.93
N GLY A 393 -30.44 4.13 4.81
CA GLY A 393 -30.75 3.16 3.77
C GLY A 393 -30.18 1.75 4.02
N THR A 394 -29.55 1.48 5.18
CA THR A 394 -28.95 0.18 5.49
C THR A 394 -29.81 -0.62 6.47
N ASP A 395 -30.16 -1.84 6.11
CA ASP A 395 -30.91 -2.80 6.93
C ASP A 395 -29.97 -3.53 7.92
N PHE A 396 -29.62 -2.89 9.02
CA PHE A 396 -28.77 -3.46 10.06
C PHE A 396 -29.40 -4.65 10.79
N ALA A 397 -30.72 -4.82 10.74
CA ALA A 397 -31.38 -5.97 11.38
C ALA A 397 -30.94 -7.30 10.73
N ASN A 398 -30.57 -7.27 9.46
CA ASN A 398 -30.15 -8.43 8.68
C ASN A 398 -28.63 -8.50 8.42
N LEU A 399 -27.86 -7.59 8.98
CA LEU A 399 -26.40 -7.62 8.99
C LEU A 399 -25.86 -8.04 10.35
N ARG A 400 -24.62 -8.49 10.37
CA ARG A 400 -23.83 -8.57 11.59
C ARG A 400 -23.31 -7.18 11.95
N GLU A 401 -22.75 -6.45 10.97
CA GLU A 401 -22.19 -5.10 11.08
C GLU A 401 -21.92 -4.49 9.70
N ALA A 402 -21.52 -3.23 9.68
CA ALA A 402 -20.96 -2.57 8.53
C ALA A 402 -19.83 -1.63 8.93
N ASP A 403 -18.92 -1.35 8.02
CA ASP A 403 -17.75 -0.52 8.26
C ASP A 403 -17.54 0.49 7.11
N ILE A 404 -17.05 1.68 7.47
CA ILE A 404 -16.41 2.62 6.55
C ILE A 404 -14.90 2.52 6.77
N THR A 405 -14.17 2.17 5.73
CA THR A 405 -12.71 2.02 5.76
C THR A 405 -12.08 3.07 4.86
N TRP A 406 -11.00 3.70 5.33
CA TRP A 406 -10.16 4.56 4.52
C TRP A 406 -8.90 3.84 4.07
N ASP A 407 -8.53 4.12 2.85
CA ASP A 407 -7.21 3.79 2.31
C ASP A 407 -6.19 4.85 2.73
N PRO A 408 -4.89 4.61 2.50
CA PRO A 408 -3.89 5.66 2.65
C PRO A 408 -4.31 6.93 1.90
N ILE A 409 -4.31 8.05 2.61
CA ILE A 409 -4.74 9.34 2.08
C ILE A 409 -3.70 9.84 1.07
N GLU A 410 -4.15 10.25 -0.10
CA GLU A 410 -3.34 10.99 -1.05
C GLU A 410 -3.49 12.49 -0.77
N GLY A 411 -2.36 13.21 -0.64
CA GLY A 411 -2.41 14.62 -0.27
C GLY A 411 -1.04 15.30 -0.28
N PRO A 412 -0.94 16.51 0.25
CA PRO A 412 0.34 17.20 0.42
C PRO A 412 1.31 16.37 1.26
N GLN A 413 2.60 16.52 1.01
CA GLN A 413 3.63 15.83 1.79
C GLN A 413 3.41 16.06 3.29
N ASP A 414 3.41 14.96 4.08
CA ASP A 414 3.06 14.93 5.52
C ASP A 414 1.69 15.54 5.86
N GLY A 415 0.79 15.69 4.88
CA GLY A 415 -0.58 16.11 5.09
C GLY A 415 -1.37 15.00 5.81
N LYS A 416 -2.07 15.36 6.89
CA LYS A 416 -2.87 14.44 7.69
C LYS A 416 -4.34 14.84 7.65
N VAL A 417 -5.23 13.86 7.67
CA VAL A 417 -6.68 14.06 7.73
C VAL A 417 -7.25 13.23 8.87
N SER A 418 -8.22 13.79 9.58
CA SER A 418 -8.95 13.06 10.62
C SER A 418 -10.43 13.38 10.57
N VAL A 419 -11.28 12.39 10.80
CA VAL A 419 -12.69 12.56 11.16
C VAL A 419 -12.82 12.54 12.66
N VAL A 420 -13.50 13.53 13.18
CA VAL A 420 -13.61 13.77 14.59
C VAL A 420 -15.09 13.79 15.00
N ASP A 421 -15.41 13.04 16.04
CA ASP A 421 -16.71 13.10 16.71
C ASP A 421 -16.63 14.11 17.87
N THR A 422 -17.44 15.15 17.80
CA THR A 422 -17.53 16.21 18.82
C THR A 422 -18.81 16.11 19.65
N THR A 423 -19.54 15.00 19.55
CA THR A 423 -20.76 14.79 20.34
C THR A 423 -20.44 14.69 21.84
N ASN A 424 -21.39 15.16 22.68
CA ASN A 424 -21.28 15.15 24.14
C ASN A 424 -20.16 16.04 24.75
N GLY A 425 -19.67 17.03 24.00
CA GLY A 425 -18.64 17.96 24.50
C GLY A 425 -17.25 17.35 24.65
N GLN A 426 -17.04 16.13 24.19
CA GLN A 426 -15.75 15.46 24.07
C GLN A 426 -15.38 15.36 22.61
N THR A 427 -14.11 15.57 22.30
CA THR A 427 -13.58 15.40 20.96
C THR A 427 -12.92 14.04 20.86
N ARG A 428 -13.38 13.21 19.94
CA ARG A 428 -12.86 11.85 19.73
C ARG A 428 -12.55 11.65 18.26
N THR A 429 -11.34 11.19 17.95
CA THR A 429 -10.96 10.77 16.59
C THR A 429 -11.63 9.45 16.25
N VAL A 430 -12.38 9.40 15.14
CA VAL A 430 -13.06 8.19 14.66
C VAL A 430 -12.38 7.58 13.44
N LEU A 431 -11.79 8.41 12.57
CA LEU A 431 -10.92 8.00 11.46
C LEU A 431 -9.71 8.94 11.41
N SER A 432 -8.53 8.43 11.07
CA SER A 432 -7.32 9.25 10.97
C SER A 432 -6.31 8.64 10.01
N SER A 433 -5.63 9.48 9.28
CA SER A 433 -4.45 9.13 8.47
C SER A 433 -3.13 9.30 9.23
N SER A 434 -3.16 9.67 10.50
CA SER A 434 -1.93 9.85 11.30
C SER A 434 -1.33 8.52 11.72
N GLU A 435 -0.03 8.34 11.53
CA GLU A 435 0.71 7.12 11.89
C GLU A 435 0.63 6.79 13.39
N SER A 436 0.53 7.80 14.25
CA SER A 436 0.42 7.61 15.70
C SER A 436 -0.97 7.17 16.18
N SER A 437 -1.98 7.26 15.32
CA SER A 437 -3.36 6.87 15.62
C SER A 437 -4.11 6.43 14.38
N LEU A 438 -3.51 5.51 13.58
CA LEU A 438 -4.14 4.95 12.39
C LEU A 438 -5.47 4.29 12.76
N ARG A 439 -6.53 5.06 12.65
CA ARG A 439 -7.91 4.60 12.70
C ARG A 439 -8.48 4.66 11.31
N THR A 440 -8.20 3.65 10.52
CA THR A 440 -8.62 3.60 9.11
C THR A 440 -10.02 3.03 8.92
N VAL A 441 -10.66 2.56 10.01
CA VAL A 441 -12.00 1.97 9.99
C VAL A 441 -12.93 2.58 11.03
N MET A 442 -14.09 2.98 10.59
CA MET A 442 -15.21 3.41 11.43
C MET A 442 -16.35 2.40 11.32
N ARG A 443 -16.69 1.74 12.42
CA ARG A 443 -17.83 0.83 12.48
C ARG A 443 -19.14 1.61 12.48
N VAL A 444 -20.08 1.11 11.69
CA VAL A 444 -21.44 1.63 11.55
C VAL A 444 -22.43 0.52 11.91
N ASN A 445 -23.27 0.75 12.91
CA ASN A 445 -24.20 -0.27 13.42
C ASN A 445 -25.64 0.21 13.58
N LYS A 446 -25.93 1.42 13.07
CA LYS A 446 -27.26 2.03 13.14
C LYS A 446 -27.62 2.71 11.84
N ALA A 447 -28.90 2.67 11.52
CA ALA A 447 -29.50 3.43 10.42
C ALA A 447 -29.76 4.88 10.89
N GLU A 448 -28.77 5.75 10.73
CA GLU A 448 -28.83 7.15 11.18
C GLU A 448 -28.06 8.09 10.26
N LYS A 449 -28.21 9.38 10.46
CA LYS A 449 -27.38 10.41 9.87
C LYS A 449 -26.37 10.89 10.88
N THR A 450 -25.10 10.62 10.63
CA THR A 450 -24.00 10.98 11.52
C THR A 450 -23.26 12.19 10.96
N PRO A 451 -23.31 13.36 11.60
CA PRO A 451 -22.48 14.50 11.22
C PRO A 451 -20.99 14.15 11.40
N MET A 452 -20.17 14.52 10.42
CA MET A 452 -18.73 14.23 10.41
C MET A 452 -17.96 15.56 10.41
N GLU A 453 -17.16 15.80 11.43
CA GLU A 453 -16.21 16.92 11.41
C GLU A 453 -14.87 16.42 10.86
N MET A 454 -14.34 17.11 9.82
CA MET A 454 -13.07 16.72 9.20
C MET A 454 -12.00 17.77 9.42
N TRP A 455 -10.80 17.32 9.74
CA TRP A 455 -9.63 18.15 10.01
C TRP A 455 -8.50 17.83 9.05
N PHE A 456 -7.88 18.87 8.45
CA PHE A 456 -6.79 18.78 7.50
C PHE A 456 -5.58 19.55 8.02
N SER A 457 -4.43 18.91 8.18
CA SER A 457 -3.24 19.49 8.82
C SER A 457 -2.51 20.52 7.94
N LYS A 458 -2.59 20.38 6.62
CA LYS A 458 -1.92 21.26 5.65
C LYS A 458 -2.90 21.71 4.57
N PRO A 459 -2.69 22.89 3.97
CA PRO A 459 -3.38 23.27 2.74
C PRO A 459 -2.89 22.42 1.56
N GLY A 460 -3.69 22.28 0.51
CA GLY A 460 -3.41 21.53 -0.71
C GLY A 460 -4.57 20.65 -1.12
N PHE A 461 -4.34 19.78 -2.10
CA PHE A 461 -5.34 18.83 -2.54
C PHE A 461 -5.28 17.54 -1.74
N TYR A 462 -6.44 16.95 -1.47
CA TYR A 462 -6.55 15.62 -0.84
C TYR A 462 -7.52 14.75 -1.64
N ARG A 463 -7.14 13.49 -1.79
CA ARG A 463 -8.05 12.43 -2.24
C ARG A 463 -8.18 11.39 -1.13
N ILE A 464 -9.41 11.15 -0.71
CA ILE A 464 -9.76 10.15 0.29
C ILE A 464 -10.56 9.06 -0.40
N SER A 465 -9.94 7.90 -0.56
CA SER A 465 -10.59 6.71 -1.07
C SER A 465 -10.90 5.76 0.08
N GLY A 466 -11.88 4.88 -0.11
CA GLY A 466 -12.22 3.89 0.90
C GLY A 466 -13.37 2.99 0.49
N TYR A 467 -13.86 2.20 1.44
CA TYR A 467 -14.91 1.22 1.21
C TYR A 467 -16.02 1.34 2.24
N TYR A 468 -17.25 1.15 1.79
CA TYR A 468 -18.34 0.75 2.66
C TYR A 468 -18.50 -0.76 2.56
N THR A 469 -18.22 -1.45 3.65
CA THR A 469 -18.27 -2.92 3.74
C THR A 469 -19.44 -3.33 4.62
N ILE A 470 -20.26 -4.25 4.13
CA ILE A 470 -21.27 -4.94 4.93
C ILE A 470 -20.78 -6.33 5.28
N HIS A 471 -21.07 -6.76 6.51
CA HIS A 471 -20.80 -8.09 7.00
C HIS A 471 -22.15 -8.80 7.24
N GLY A 472 -22.48 -9.74 6.37
CA GLY A 472 -23.66 -10.57 6.51
C GLY A 472 -23.55 -11.53 7.70
N LYS A 473 -24.67 -12.08 8.12
CA LYS A 473 -24.68 -13.18 9.09
C LYS A 473 -23.99 -14.38 8.47
N PRO A 474 -23.26 -15.21 9.26
CA PRO A 474 -22.65 -16.43 8.73
C PRO A 474 -23.70 -17.31 8.02
N ASP A 475 -23.28 -18.00 6.97
CA ASP A 475 -24.15 -18.98 6.29
C ASP A 475 -24.34 -20.25 7.15
N ALA A 476 -25.11 -21.21 6.64
CA ALA A 476 -25.38 -22.46 7.34
C ALA A 476 -24.12 -23.31 7.63
N ASN A 477 -22.99 -23.00 6.99
CA ASN A 477 -21.69 -23.64 7.19
C ASN A 477 -20.75 -22.78 8.05
N GLY A 478 -21.22 -21.68 8.62
CA GLY A 478 -20.42 -20.74 9.43
C GLY A 478 -19.48 -19.85 8.62
N ARG A 479 -19.60 -19.80 7.29
CA ARG A 479 -18.71 -18.98 6.45
C ARG A 479 -19.06 -17.51 6.59
N LYS A 480 -18.02 -16.68 6.75
CA LYS A 480 -18.13 -15.23 6.78
C LYS A 480 -18.66 -14.72 5.43
N GLN A 481 -19.64 -13.82 5.51
CA GLN A 481 -20.22 -13.21 4.33
C GLN A 481 -19.98 -11.71 4.40
N HIS A 482 -19.24 -11.17 3.46
CA HIS A 482 -19.00 -9.74 3.34
C HIS A 482 -19.13 -9.26 1.88
N ARG A 483 -19.50 -8.03 1.72
CA ARG A 483 -19.53 -7.31 0.44
C ARG A 483 -19.16 -5.87 0.69
N TYR A 484 -18.50 -5.27 -0.27
CA TYR A 484 -18.09 -3.88 -0.19
C TYR A 484 -18.41 -3.12 -1.47
N VAL A 485 -18.44 -1.81 -1.34
CA VAL A 485 -18.47 -0.84 -2.42
C VAL A 485 -17.47 0.27 -2.10
N PRO A 486 -16.65 0.69 -3.05
CA PRO A 486 -15.72 1.79 -2.82
C PRO A 486 -16.40 3.14 -2.97
N PHE A 487 -15.74 4.14 -2.43
CA PHE A 487 -16.03 5.55 -2.66
C PHE A 487 -14.72 6.36 -2.76
N THR A 488 -14.81 7.53 -3.35
CA THR A 488 -13.70 8.49 -3.40
C THR A 488 -14.27 9.90 -3.21
N MET A 489 -13.56 10.71 -2.43
CA MET A 489 -13.86 12.13 -2.21
C MET A 489 -12.61 12.95 -2.47
N GLN A 490 -12.76 14.12 -3.04
CA GLN A 490 -11.66 15.04 -3.27
C GLN A 490 -11.91 16.37 -2.56
N TYR A 491 -10.84 16.93 -2.01
CA TYR A 491 -10.89 18.18 -1.26
C TYR A 491 -9.82 19.15 -1.78
N ALA A 492 -10.21 20.41 -1.93
CA ALA A 492 -9.30 21.53 -2.14
C ALA A 492 -9.23 22.34 -0.84
N VAL A 493 -8.11 22.28 -0.15
CA VAL A 493 -7.92 22.83 1.20
C VAL A 493 -7.02 24.07 1.13
N GLY A 494 -7.49 25.19 1.63
CA GLY A 494 -6.87 26.50 1.50
C GLY A 494 -7.24 27.24 0.22
N ASP A 495 -7.23 28.56 0.27
CA ASP A 495 -7.69 29.41 -0.84
C ASP A 495 -6.94 29.16 -2.15
N ALA A 496 -5.63 28.87 -2.08
CA ALA A 496 -4.84 28.55 -3.26
C ALA A 496 -5.29 27.26 -3.94
N ALA A 497 -5.56 26.18 -3.19
CA ALA A 497 -6.05 24.93 -3.74
C ALA A 497 -7.47 25.09 -4.29
N VAL A 498 -8.34 25.83 -3.58
CA VAL A 498 -9.72 26.13 -4.04
C VAL A 498 -9.70 26.87 -5.37
N ALA A 499 -8.82 27.88 -5.54
CA ALA A 499 -8.70 28.65 -6.77
C ALA A 499 -8.15 27.84 -7.96
N ASN A 500 -7.27 26.88 -7.69
CA ASN A 500 -6.62 26.04 -8.71
C ASN A 500 -7.41 24.76 -9.01
N ALA A 501 -8.34 24.35 -8.14
CA ALA A 501 -9.13 23.15 -8.36
C ALA A 501 -9.77 23.15 -9.76
N CYS A 502 -9.69 22.02 -10.44
CA CYS A 502 -10.20 21.87 -11.81
C CYS A 502 -9.59 22.88 -12.80
N GLN A 503 -8.37 23.32 -12.56
CA GLN A 503 -7.70 24.39 -13.34
C GLN A 503 -8.48 25.73 -13.31
N GLY A 504 -9.11 26.05 -12.19
CA GLY A 504 -9.95 27.23 -12.04
C GLY A 504 -11.25 27.20 -12.83
N LYS A 505 -11.66 26.01 -13.31
CA LYS A 505 -12.90 25.81 -14.08
C LYS A 505 -13.85 24.90 -13.28
N GLY A 506 -15.12 24.89 -13.66
CA GLY A 506 -16.12 24.02 -13.06
C GLY A 506 -17.33 24.79 -12.52
N ASP A 507 -18.44 24.09 -12.38
CA ASP A 507 -19.67 24.64 -11.86
C ASP A 507 -19.67 24.63 -10.32
N VAL A 508 -20.01 25.77 -9.70
CA VAL A 508 -20.14 25.87 -8.25
C VAL A 508 -21.53 25.40 -7.82
N LEU A 509 -21.59 24.41 -6.95
CA LEU A 509 -22.80 23.91 -6.33
C LEU A 509 -23.02 24.56 -4.96
N ASN A 510 -24.27 24.95 -4.68
CA ASN A 510 -24.69 25.56 -3.41
C ASN A 510 -23.89 26.82 -3.01
N GLY A 511 -23.29 27.51 -3.99
CA GLY A 511 -22.67 28.83 -3.79
C GLY A 511 -23.70 29.92 -3.89
N THR A 512 -23.74 30.87 -2.94
CA THR A 512 -24.36 32.18 -3.19
C THR A 512 -23.50 32.86 -4.25
N SER A 513 -24.09 33.21 -5.40
CA SER A 513 -23.41 34.02 -6.41
C SER A 513 -22.75 35.23 -5.75
N SER A 514 -21.44 35.33 -5.86
CA SER A 514 -20.68 36.53 -5.45
C SER A 514 -21.27 37.76 -6.17
N PRO A 515 -21.38 38.92 -5.51
CA PRO A 515 -21.87 40.10 -6.20
C PRO A 515 -20.90 40.43 -7.34
N ASP A 516 -21.48 40.60 -8.48
CA ASP A 516 -20.90 41.02 -9.75
C ASP A 516 -19.76 42.04 -9.57
N GLN A 517 -18.50 41.57 -9.75
CA GLN A 517 -17.37 42.48 -9.97
C GLN A 517 -17.50 42.99 -11.41
N GLY A 518 -18.00 44.21 -11.51
CA GLY A 518 -18.33 44.90 -12.73
C GLY A 518 -17.35 44.69 -13.89
N LYS A 519 -17.85 44.07 -14.92
CA LYS A 519 -17.21 44.02 -16.25
C LYS A 519 -17.16 45.44 -16.82
N PRO A 520 -16.00 45.92 -17.31
CA PRO A 520 -15.93 47.16 -18.05
C PRO A 520 -16.80 47.07 -19.33
N ALA A 521 -17.59 48.08 -19.57
CA ALA A 521 -18.47 48.17 -20.73
C ALA A 521 -17.67 48.30 -22.03
N ASP A 522 -17.91 47.39 -22.97
CA ASP A 522 -17.45 47.51 -24.36
C ASP A 522 -18.30 48.53 -25.14
N PRO A 523 -17.69 49.31 -26.02
CA PRO A 523 -18.44 50.31 -26.78
C PRO A 523 -19.21 49.68 -27.92
N LYS A 524 -20.41 50.25 -28.13
CA LYS A 524 -21.37 49.97 -29.20
C LYS A 524 -20.71 49.94 -30.59
N SER A 525 -21.04 48.94 -31.39
CA SER A 525 -21.09 49.04 -32.86
C SER A 525 -22.40 48.49 -33.39
N SER A 526 -23.03 49.30 -34.23
CA SER A 526 -24.26 49.09 -35.02
C SER A 526 -23.92 48.47 -36.39
N PRO A 527 -24.88 48.24 -37.30
CA PRO A 527 -25.36 46.90 -37.64
C PRO A 527 -24.94 46.41 -39.03
N GLU A 528 -25.29 45.19 -39.27
CA GLU A 528 -25.22 44.36 -40.47
C GLU A 528 -25.57 45.06 -41.80
N PRO A 529 -25.06 44.60 -42.94
CA PRO A 529 -25.97 44.18 -44.00
C PRO A 529 -25.69 42.78 -44.59
N SER A 530 -26.79 42.21 -45.02
CA SER A 530 -27.05 40.93 -45.60
C SER A 530 -26.37 40.59 -46.94
N LYS A 531 -25.97 39.31 -47.07
CA LYS A 531 -26.05 38.30 -48.15
C LYS A 531 -25.78 38.71 -49.60
N PRO A 532 -25.11 37.82 -50.41
CA PRO A 532 -25.84 36.76 -51.10
C PRO A 532 -25.13 35.37 -51.15
N ALA A 533 -25.92 34.40 -51.56
CA ALA A 533 -25.60 32.97 -51.67
C ALA A 533 -24.93 32.56 -52.98
N ASP A 534 -24.34 31.35 -52.93
CA ASP A 534 -24.02 30.37 -53.98
C ASP A 534 -22.64 30.40 -54.64
N PRO A 535 -22.12 29.28 -55.14
CA PRO A 535 -22.60 27.89 -55.21
C PRO A 535 -21.63 26.82 -54.70
N ALA A 536 -22.09 25.59 -54.54
CA ALA A 536 -21.35 24.40 -54.17
C ALA A 536 -20.21 24.02 -55.11
N PRO A 537 -19.10 23.53 -54.61
CA PRO A 537 -18.16 22.72 -55.39
C PRO A 537 -18.27 21.22 -55.07
N THR A 538 -18.16 20.50 -56.13
CA THR A 538 -18.05 19.09 -56.38
C THR A 538 -17.15 18.31 -55.39
N SER A 539 -17.63 17.13 -55.05
CA SER A 539 -17.01 16.06 -54.34
C SER A 539 -15.63 15.65 -54.83
N ASP A 540 -14.65 15.64 -53.94
CA ASP A 540 -13.44 14.84 -54.04
C ASP A 540 -13.35 13.77 -52.93
N PRO A 541 -12.76 12.58 -53.17
CA PRO A 541 -13.04 11.42 -52.38
C PRO A 541 -12.37 11.43 -51.00
N THR A 542 -13.18 11.20 -50.02
CA THR A 542 -12.77 10.93 -48.61
C THR A 542 -11.81 9.77 -48.54
N PRO A 543 -10.69 9.87 -47.78
CA PRO A 543 -9.93 8.72 -47.39
C PRO A 543 -10.81 7.80 -46.54
N LYS A 544 -10.84 6.53 -46.86
CA LYS A 544 -11.50 5.51 -46.05
C LYS A 544 -10.90 5.57 -44.64
N SER A 545 -11.68 6.01 -43.68
CA SER A 545 -11.43 5.78 -42.30
C SER A 545 -11.46 4.26 -42.08
N ASP A 546 -10.40 3.74 -41.45
CA ASP A 546 -10.39 2.38 -40.93
C ASP A 546 -11.58 2.21 -39.97
N PRO A 547 -12.21 1.03 -39.94
CA PRO A 547 -13.38 0.80 -39.13
C PRO A 547 -13.02 1.00 -37.67
N VAL A 548 -13.63 2.01 -37.05
CA VAL A 548 -13.76 2.12 -35.60
C VAL A 548 -14.38 0.79 -35.15
N PRO A 549 -13.78 0.06 -34.20
CA PRO A 549 -14.41 -1.14 -33.67
C PRO A 549 -15.81 -0.77 -33.17
N ASP A 550 -16.80 -1.47 -33.67
CA ASP A 550 -18.20 -1.31 -33.31
C ASP A 550 -18.39 -1.60 -31.83
N ASN A 551 -18.53 -0.54 -31.04
CA ASN A 551 -18.84 -0.59 -29.61
C ASN A 551 -20.25 -1.11 -29.30
N SER A 552 -20.99 -1.57 -30.29
CA SER A 552 -22.37 -2.03 -30.13
C SER A 552 -22.51 -3.51 -29.71
N ARG A 553 -21.37 -4.20 -29.39
CA ARG A 553 -21.39 -5.55 -28.82
C ARG A 553 -20.86 -5.56 -27.37
N ALA A 554 -21.43 -4.73 -26.52
CA ALA A 554 -21.45 -5.05 -25.10
C ALA A 554 -22.53 -6.13 -24.90
N ASP A 555 -22.13 -7.39 -25.07
CA ASP A 555 -22.94 -8.51 -24.63
C ASP A 555 -23.16 -8.35 -23.12
N SER A 556 -24.40 -8.45 -22.68
CA SER A 556 -24.80 -8.25 -21.27
C SER A 556 -24.22 -9.29 -20.30
N SER A 557 -23.25 -10.09 -20.73
CA SER A 557 -22.52 -11.09 -19.98
C SER A 557 -21.09 -10.66 -19.56
N ASN A 558 -20.54 -9.56 -20.09
CA ASN A 558 -19.16 -9.14 -19.79
C ASN A 558 -19.10 -8.47 -18.42
N VAL A 559 -18.18 -8.97 -17.57
CA VAL A 559 -17.88 -8.38 -16.26
C VAL A 559 -16.85 -7.28 -16.43
N VAL A 560 -17.15 -6.08 -15.92
CA VAL A 560 -16.18 -4.99 -15.85
C VAL A 560 -15.50 -5.03 -14.49
N LEU A 561 -14.17 -5.18 -14.49
CA LEU A 561 -13.32 -5.08 -13.31
C LEU A 561 -12.50 -3.79 -13.43
N ASP A 562 -12.62 -2.89 -12.45
CA ASP A 562 -11.95 -1.60 -12.48
C ASP A 562 -11.09 -1.32 -11.23
N ARG A 563 -11.03 -2.28 -10.29
CA ARG A 563 -10.24 -2.23 -9.05
C ARG A 563 -10.10 -3.61 -8.42
N GLY A 564 -9.21 -3.73 -7.43
CA GLY A 564 -9.03 -4.92 -6.60
C GLY A 564 -8.07 -5.93 -7.21
N HIS A 565 -7.85 -7.00 -6.47
CA HIS A 565 -6.90 -8.06 -6.80
C HIS A 565 -7.38 -8.92 -7.95
N LEU A 566 -6.47 -9.20 -8.89
CA LEU A 566 -6.68 -10.19 -9.93
C LEU A 566 -5.35 -10.78 -10.42
N ASP A 567 -5.35 -12.09 -10.68
CA ASP A 567 -4.33 -12.75 -11.47
C ASP A 567 -4.77 -12.70 -12.94
N ALA A 568 -4.33 -11.66 -13.66
CA ALA A 568 -4.67 -11.50 -15.08
C ALA A 568 -4.27 -12.75 -15.87
N PHE A 569 -3.14 -13.35 -15.52
CA PHE A 569 -2.62 -14.55 -16.14
C PHE A 569 -2.53 -15.71 -15.14
N ARG A 570 -3.66 -16.32 -14.82
CA ARG A 570 -3.65 -17.57 -14.06
C ARG A 570 -3.43 -18.75 -15.01
N VAL A 571 -2.25 -19.37 -14.92
CA VAL A 571 -1.93 -20.57 -15.67
C VAL A 571 -2.24 -21.80 -14.82
N GLY A 572 -3.17 -22.62 -15.27
CA GLY A 572 -3.67 -23.79 -14.57
C GLY A 572 -3.59 -25.08 -15.40
N SER A 573 -3.85 -26.20 -14.74
CA SER A 573 -3.98 -27.50 -15.41
C SER A 573 -5.37 -27.63 -15.99
N SER A 574 -5.46 -28.08 -17.23
CA SER A 574 -6.73 -28.38 -17.87
C SER A 574 -7.17 -29.85 -17.60
N ALA A 575 -8.47 -30.10 -17.72
CA ALA A 575 -9.07 -31.40 -17.43
C ALA A 575 -8.57 -32.52 -18.35
N ASP A 576 -8.05 -32.20 -19.52
CA ASP A 576 -7.45 -33.11 -20.51
C ASP A 576 -5.97 -33.43 -20.25
N GLY A 577 -5.43 -32.94 -19.12
CA GLY A 577 -4.03 -33.12 -18.73
C GLY A 577 -3.04 -32.15 -19.35
N GLY A 578 -3.53 -31.14 -20.05
CA GLY A 578 -2.77 -29.99 -20.56
C GLY A 578 -2.73 -28.80 -19.60
N ILE A 579 -2.59 -27.61 -20.15
CA ILE A 579 -2.65 -26.35 -19.41
C ILE A 579 -3.73 -25.43 -19.96
N ASP A 580 -4.30 -24.62 -19.09
CA ASP A 580 -5.22 -23.52 -19.46
C ASP A 580 -4.68 -22.16 -18.99
N LEU A 581 -5.19 -21.09 -19.59
CA LEU A 581 -4.93 -19.73 -19.22
C LEU A 581 -6.28 -19.04 -18.93
N LYS A 582 -6.46 -18.59 -17.70
CA LYS A 582 -7.68 -17.92 -17.25
C LYS A 582 -7.32 -16.61 -16.53
N LEU A 583 -8.32 -15.82 -16.29
CA LEU A 583 -8.25 -14.72 -15.33
C LEU A 583 -8.86 -15.19 -14.01
N LYS A 584 -8.15 -15.00 -12.89
CA LYS A 584 -8.65 -15.23 -11.55
C LYS A 584 -8.81 -13.87 -10.86
N GLU A 585 -9.94 -13.64 -10.18
CA GLU A 585 -10.23 -12.37 -9.53
C GLU A 585 -10.90 -12.56 -8.18
N ASP A 586 -10.64 -11.61 -7.28
CA ASP A 586 -11.22 -11.56 -5.95
C ASP A 586 -12.18 -10.37 -5.76
N VAL A 587 -12.56 -9.71 -6.86
CA VAL A 587 -13.42 -8.52 -6.89
C VAL A 587 -14.90 -8.90 -6.79
N THR A 588 -15.33 -9.90 -7.56
CA THR A 588 -16.73 -10.34 -7.56
C THR A 588 -16.98 -11.53 -6.65
N GLY A 589 -15.94 -12.20 -6.20
CA GLY A 589 -15.93 -13.32 -5.28
C GLY A 589 -14.49 -13.71 -4.98
N GLU A 590 -14.26 -14.65 -4.10
CA GLU A 590 -12.93 -15.18 -3.78
C GLU A 590 -12.51 -16.21 -4.84
N GLY A 591 -11.38 -15.98 -5.50
CA GLY A 591 -10.78 -16.90 -6.47
C GLY A 591 -11.65 -17.23 -7.68
N VAL A 592 -12.45 -16.28 -8.18
CA VAL A 592 -13.35 -16.51 -9.30
C VAL A 592 -12.56 -16.64 -10.60
N LEU A 593 -12.67 -17.80 -11.26
CA LEU A 593 -12.03 -18.04 -12.55
C LEU A 593 -12.95 -17.60 -13.71
N ARG A 594 -12.38 -16.87 -14.65
CA ARG A 594 -13.10 -16.36 -15.84
C ARG A 594 -12.32 -16.64 -17.12
N GLU A 595 -13.05 -16.81 -18.22
CA GLU A 595 -12.46 -16.70 -19.55
C GLU A 595 -12.08 -15.22 -19.79
N PRO A 596 -10.86 -14.91 -20.22
CA PRO A 596 -10.42 -13.52 -20.38
C PRO A 596 -11.32 -12.67 -21.29
N GLU A 597 -11.89 -13.28 -22.33
CA GLU A 597 -12.78 -12.63 -23.28
C GLU A 597 -14.10 -12.14 -22.64
N ASN A 598 -14.47 -12.68 -21.48
CA ASN A 598 -15.69 -12.32 -20.76
C ASN A 598 -15.44 -11.22 -19.70
N VAL A 599 -14.25 -10.61 -19.70
CA VAL A 599 -13.85 -9.58 -18.74
C VAL A 599 -13.34 -8.35 -19.47
N LEU A 600 -13.85 -7.19 -19.07
CA LEU A 600 -13.27 -5.90 -19.42
C LEU A 600 -12.48 -5.36 -18.22
N LEU A 601 -11.18 -5.18 -18.39
CA LEU A 601 -10.29 -4.60 -17.39
C LEU A 601 -10.23 -3.08 -17.58
N LYS A 602 -10.93 -2.33 -16.75
CA LYS A 602 -10.98 -0.87 -16.84
C LYS A 602 -9.92 -0.23 -15.95
N VAL A 603 -8.86 0.32 -16.53
CA VAL A 603 -7.92 1.19 -15.84
C VAL A 603 -8.53 2.57 -15.71
N ARG A 604 -8.76 3.02 -14.51
CA ARG A 604 -9.43 4.29 -14.20
C ARG A 604 -8.54 5.50 -14.47
N ASP A 605 -9.14 6.68 -14.65
CA ASP A 605 -8.41 7.94 -14.78
C ASP A 605 -7.58 8.28 -13.53
N SER A 606 -7.98 7.78 -12.36
CA SER A 606 -7.20 7.90 -11.12
C SER A 606 -5.84 7.17 -11.13
N ALA A 607 -5.59 6.32 -12.15
CA ALA A 607 -4.29 5.73 -12.38
C ALA A 607 -3.32 6.67 -13.15
N LEU A 608 -3.81 7.78 -13.70
CA LEU A 608 -2.99 8.73 -14.44
C LEU A 608 -2.13 9.53 -13.46
N THR A 609 -0.82 9.44 -13.63
CA THR A 609 0.15 10.08 -12.74
C THR A 609 1.41 10.49 -13.50
N ASP A 610 2.14 11.42 -12.94
CA ASP A 610 3.49 11.73 -13.38
C ASP A 610 4.41 10.58 -12.98
N ILE A 611 5.27 10.19 -13.90
CA ILE A 611 6.20 9.08 -13.75
C ILE A 611 7.61 9.64 -13.70
N PRO A 612 8.35 9.37 -12.62
CA PRO A 612 9.72 9.84 -12.47
C PRO A 612 10.58 9.53 -13.70
N SER A 613 11.47 10.45 -14.07
CA SER A 613 12.39 10.27 -15.20
C SER A 613 13.26 9.03 -14.94
N GLY A 614 13.48 8.21 -15.96
CA GLY A 614 14.20 6.94 -15.82
C GLY A 614 13.32 5.72 -15.53
N LEU A 615 12.05 5.90 -15.17
CA LEU A 615 11.10 4.80 -15.11
C LEU A 615 10.40 4.59 -16.47
N PRO A 616 10.03 3.34 -16.80
CA PRO A 616 9.28 3.04 -18.03
C PRO A 616 7.93 3.76 -18.05
N GLY A 617 7.65 4.41 -19.16
CA GLY A 617 6.41 5.18 -19.36
C GLY A 617 6.49 6.66 -19.03
N ALA A 618 7.65 7.14 -18.51
CA ALA A 618 7.84 8.57 -18.23
C ALA A 618 7.59 9.45 -19.48
N PRO A 619 7.16 10.73 -19.31
CA PRO A 619 6.99 11.43 -18.03
C PRO A 619 5.60 11.26 -17.38
N LYS A 620 4.61 10.68 -18.05
CA LYS A 620 3.23 10.55 -17.56
C LYS A 620 2.53 9.34 -18.17
N GLY A 621 1.75 8.62 -17.37
CA GLY A 621 1.00 7.46 -17.81
C GLY A 621 0.00 6.96 -16.78
N TYR A 622 -0.81 5.98 -17.16
CA TYR A 622 -1.72 5.28 -16.25
C TYR A 622 -0.97 4.15 -15.59
N VAL A 623 -0.76 4.24 -14.28
CA VAL A 623 0.07 3.32 -13.49
C VAL A 623 -0.80 2.42 -12.63
N LEU A 624 -0.67 1.10 -12.81
CA LEU A 624 -1.13 0.10 -11.86
C LEU A 624 0.12 -0.41 -11.10
N PRO A 625 0.28 -0.06 -9.83
CA PRO A 625 1.54 -0.30 -9.14
C PRO A 625 1.70 -1.76 -8.68
N LEU A 626 2.94 -2.19 -8.52
CA LEU A 626 3.33 -3.49 -7.97
C LEU A 626 2.70 -3.78 -6.59
N THR A 627 2.60 -2.77 -5.73
CA THR A 627 1.90 -2.85 -4.45
C THR A 627 0.44 -2.51 -4.63
N GLN A 628 -0.43 -3.25 -3.97
CA GLN A 628 -1.86 -3.00 -4.05
C GLN A 628 -2.19 -1.55 -3.65
N LYS A 629 -2.83 -0.84 -4.56
CA LYS A 629 -3.41 0.47 -4.31
C LYS A 629 -4.91 0.37 -4.39
N SER A 630 -5.58 0.77 -3.33
CA SER A 630 -7.04 0.79 -3.31
C SER A 630 -7.59 1.67 -4.43
N GLY A 631 -8.75 1.27 -4.96
CA GLY A 631 -9.39 1.96 -6.06
C GLY A 631 -8.79 1.69 -7.44
N LEU A 632 -7.68 0.96 -7.55
CA LEU A 632 -7.08 0.53 -8.81
C LEU A 632 -7.15 -0.99 -8.96
N LEU A 633 -7.06 -1.47 -10.20
CA LEU A 633 -6.76 -2.85 -10.47
C LEU A 633 -5.36 -3.19 -9.94
N TRP A 634 -5.23 -4.40 -9.42
CA TRP A 634 -3.94 -4.93 -8.99
C TRP A 634 -3.66 -6.24 -9.72
N PRO A 635 -3.21 -6.16 -11.00
CA PRO A 635 -3.04 -7.32 -11.86
C PRO A 635 -1.70 -8.02 -11.62
N GLY A 636 -1.78 -9.33 -11.54
CA GLY A 636 -0.66 -10.25 -11.37
C GLY A 636 -0.77 -11.49 -12.25
N TRP A 637 -0.02 -12.52 -11.87
CA TRP A 637 -0.13 -13.86 -12.44
C TRP A 637 0.10 -14.94 -11.37
N GLU A 638 -0.52 -16.10 -11.59
CA GLU A 638 -0.39 -17.26 -10.72
C GLU A 638 -0.06 -18.52 -11.53
N THR A 639 0.89 -19.35 -11.05
CA THR A 639 1.33 -20.58 -11.70
C THR A 639 1.42 -21.79 -10.77
N PHE A 640 0.92 -21.71 -9.53
CA PHE A 640 1.02 -22.79 -8.54
C PHE A 640 0.38 -24.11 -8.99
N ASP A 641 -0.78 -24.03 -9.65
CA ASP A 641 -1.55 -25.22 -10.01
C ASP A 641 -0.81 -26.10 -11.03
N VAL A 642 -0.27 -25.52 -12.09
CA VAL A 642 0.49 -26.28 -13.10
C VAL A 642 1.72 -26.92 -12.51
N LYS A 643 2.39 -26.23 -11.58
CA LYS A 643 3.59 -26.76 -10.94
C LYS A 643 3.30 -27.96 -10.05
N ARG A 644 2.24 -27.91 -9.23
CA ARG A 644 1.79 -29.08 -8.44
C ARG A 644 1.48 -30.29 -9.30
N ASN A 645 1.08 -30.07 -10.56
CA ASN A 645 0.78 -31.12 -11.53
C ASN A 645 1.99 -31.55 -12.37
N GLY A 646 3.22 -31.16 -11.97
CA GLY A 646 4.48 -31.64 -12.53
C GLY A 646 4.94 -30.96 -13.81
N PHE A 647 4.35 -29.81 -14.16
CA PHE A 647 4.87 -28.98 -15.24
C PHE A 647 6.12 -28.22 -14.76
N SER A 648 7.06 -28.01 -15.67
CA SER A 648 8.30 -27.26 -15.45
C SER A 648 8.11 -25.75 -15.72
N GLU A 649 9.11 -25.08 -16.23
CA GLU A 649 9.08 -23.67 -16.58
C GLU A 649 7.79 -23.28 -17.33
N VAL A 650 7.12 -22.23 -16.86
CA VAL A 650 5.92 -21.69 -17.50
C VAL A 650 6.32 -20.40 -18.24
N LYS A 651 5.84 -20.24 -19.45
CA LYS A 651 5.99 -19.02 -20.23
C LYS A 651 4.63 -18.42 -20.55
N ILE A 652 4.47 -17.16 -20.19
CA ILE A 652 3.28 -16.37 -20.52
C ILE A 652 3.67 -15.45 -21.68
N ASN A 653 3.18 -15.77 -22.87
CA ASN A 653 3.53 -15.07 -24.09
C ASN A 653 2.46 -14.04 -24.44
N VAL A 654 2.73 -12.76 -24.19
CA VAL A 654 1.95 -11.67 -24.75
C VAL A 654 2.42 -11.47 -26.19
N ARG A 655 1.68 -12.02 -27.16
CA ARG A 655 2.10 -12.10 -28.56
C ARG A 655 1.87 -10.81 -29.34
N ASP A 656 0.82 -10.08 -28.96
CA ASP A 656 0.40 -8.86 -29.64
C ASP A 656 -0.29 -7.92 -28.66
N VAL A 657 -0.04 -6.63 -28.82
CA VAL A 657 -0.73 -5.55 -28.10
C VAL A 657 -1.19 -4.52 -29.10
N LYS A 658 -2.49 -4.32 -29.19
CA LYS A 658 -3.11 -3.27 -30.01
C LYS A 658 -3.71 -2.22 -29.10
N GLY A 659 -3.41 -0.96 -29.36
CA GLY A 659 -3.92 0.16 -28.56
C GLY A 659 -3.31 1.50 -28.99
N PRO A 660 -3.77 2.60 -28.40
CA PRO A 660 -3.34 3.95 -28.81
C PRO A 660 -1.92 4.30 -28.36
N GLY A 661 -1.33 3.55 -27.44
CA GLY A 661 -0.02 3.81 -26.85
C GLY A 661 0.76 2.54 -26.51
N THR A 662 1.85 2.69 -25.78
CA THR A 662 2.67 1.58 -25.26
C THR A 662 2.16 1.09 -23.93
N VAL A 663 2.42 -0.19 -23.64
CA VAL A 663 2.20 -0.80 -22.33
C VAL A 663 3.53 -1.28 -21.81
N ASN A 664 3.93 -0.80 -20.62
CA ASN A 664 5.16 -1.23 -19.96
C ASN A 664 4.81 -2.15 -18.79
N LEU A 665 5.62 -3.20 -18.62
CA LEU A 665 5.52 -4.18 -17.55
C LEU A 665 6.91 -4.35 -16.93
N PHE A 666 7.03 -4.02 -15.63
CA PHE A 666 8.31 -4.09 -14.92
C PHE A 666 8.14 -4.22 -13.43
N SER A 667 9.17 -4.66 -12.74
CA SER A 667 9.25 -4.54 -11.30
C SER A 667 10.31 -3.51 -10.89
N GLN A 668 10.32 -3.18 -9.59
CA GLN A 668 11.37 -2.36 -9.00
C GLN A 668 12.08 -3.17 -7.92
N GLY A 669 13.40 -3.02 -7.90
CA GLY A 669 14.21 -3.57 -6.82
C GLY A 669 14.03 -2.79 -5.52
N THR A 670 14.66 -3.28 -4.45
CA THR A 670 14.56 -2.75 -3.08
C THR A 670 14.79 -1.24 -2.98
N LEU A 671 15.69 -0.69 -3.79
CA LEU A 671 15.98 0.76 -3.80
C LEU A 671 15.45 1.46 -5.06
N GLY A 672 14.43 0.91 -5.70
CA GLY A 672 13.71 1.54 -6.81
C GLY A 672 14.32 1.30 -8.20
N ASP A 673 15.37 0.51 -8.32
CA ASP A 673 15.96 0.14 -9.61
C ASP A 673 14.96 -0.65 -10.46
N VAL A 674 14.86 -0.30 -11.75
CA VAL A 674 13.96 -0.97 -12.70
C VAL A 674 14.49 -2.36 -13.03
N ARG A 675 13.59 -3.35 -12.99
CA ARG A 675 13.87 -4.73 -13.38
C ARG A 675 12.89 -5.15 -14.47
N SER A 676 13.41 -5.64 -15.56
CA SER A 676 12.59 -6.25 -16.60
C SER A 676 11.95 -7.55 -16.09
N LEU A 677 10.71 -7.77 -16.51
CA LEU A 677 9.96 -9.02 -16.29
C LEU A 677 9.78 -9.79 -17.60
N LEU A 678 10.25 -9.22 -18.70
CA LEU A 678 10.16 -9.80 -20.03
C LEU A 678 11.53 -10.36 -20.45
N ASP A 679 11.51 -11.47 -21.15
CA ASP A 679 12.70 -12.02 -21.78
C ASP A 679 13.37 -10.97 -22.68
N GLY A 680 14.71 -10.87 -22.65
CA GLY A 680 15.49 -9.92 -23.45
C GLY A 680 15.55 -8.49 -22.88
N ASP A 681 15.39 -8.34 -21.58
CA ASP A 681 15.56 -7.07 -20.83
C ASP A 681 14.66 -5.91 -21.29
N SER A 682 13.57 -6.21 -21.98
CA SER A 682 12.55 -5.24 -22.37
C SER A 682 11.57 -5.01 -21.24
N THR A 683 11.11 -3.78 -21.06
CA THR A 683 9.97 -3.46 -20.20
C THR A 683 8.69 -3.21 -20.99
N THR A 684 8.76 -3.21 -22.32
CA THR A 684 7.61 -2.86 -23.18
C THR A 684 7.01 -4.12 -23.81
N LEU A 685 5.71 -4.32 -23.63
CA LEU A 685 4.94 -5.36 -24.30
C LEU A 685 4.74 -5.02 -25.80
N PRO A 686 4.64 -6.05 -26.70
CA PRO A 686 4.57 -7.49 -26.43
C PRO A 686 5.90 -8.10 -25.99
N GLY A 687 5.81 -9.27 -25.33
CA GLY A 687 6.97 -10.00 -24.82
C GLY A 687 6.57 -11.25 -24.07
N THR A 688 7.54 -11.99 -23.56
CA THR A 688 7.36 -13.23 -22.83
C THR A 688 7.78 -13.06 -21.38
N ILE A 689 6.93 -13.47 -20.44
CA ILE A 689 7.25 -13.62 -19.01
C ILE A 689 7.63 -15.08 -18.80
N THR A 690 8.88 -15.35 -18.40
CA THR A 690 9.36 -16.71 -18.10
C THR A 690 9.35 -16.95 -16.59
N VAL A 691 8.47 -17.84 -16.15
CA VAL A 691 8.27 -18.21 -14.74
C VAL A 691 8.95 -19.54 -14.44
N LYS A 692 10.10 -19.50 -13.81
CA LYS A 692 10.93 -20.70 -13.51
C LYS A 692 10.46 -21.46 -12.28
N GLN A 693 9.92 -20.76 -11.29
CA GLN A 693 9.40 -21.32 -10.05
C GLN A 693 7.89 -21.07 -9.95
N PRO A 694 7.13 -21.89 -9.19
CA PRO A 694 5.74 -21.58 -8.92
C PRO A 694 5.67 -20.21 -8.24
N THR A 695 4.81 -19.36 -8.73
CA THR A 695 4.70 -18.01 -8.18
C THR A 695 3.28 -17.47 -8.27
N HIS A 696 2.99 -16.57 -7.35
CA HIS A 696 1.93 -15.58 -7.43
C HIS A 696 2.62 -14.22 -7.37
N GLU A 697 2.55 -13.45 -8.43
CA GLU A 697 3.39 -12.28 -8.59
C GLU A 697 2.61 -11.11 -9.22
N HIS A 698 2.86 -9.90 -8.71
CA HIS A 698 2.35 -8.64 -9.25
C HIS A 698 3.46 -7.82 -9.89
N ALA A 699 3.08 -6.85 -10.70
CA ALA A 699 4.00 -6.01 -11.43
C ALA A 699 3.49 -4.58 -11.57
N ASN A 700 4.40 -3.65 -11.90
CA ASN A 700 4.01 -2.33 -12.35
C ASN A 700 3.57 -2.40 -13.80
N TRP A 701 2.34 -1.97 -14.08
CA TRP A 701 1.80 -1.80 -15.43
C TRP A 701 1.67 -0.33 -15.74
N VAL A 702 2.15 0.11 -16.89
CA VAL A 702 2.06 1.52 -17.30
C VAL A 702 1.54 1.61 -18.73
N PHE A 703 0.38 2.26 -18.87
CA PHE A 703 -0.24 2.56 -20.15
C PHE A 703 0.04 4.02 -20.51
N SER A 704 0.69 4.28 -21.64
CA SER A 704 1.15 5.64 -22.00
C SER A 704 0.06 6.56 -22.53
N LYS A 705 -1.10 6.02 -22.91
CA LYS A 705 -2.25 6.80 -23.44
C LYS A 705 -3.57 6.18 -23.02
N PRO A 706 -4.65 6.99 -22.87
CA PRO A 706 -6.00 6.46 -22.68
C PRO A 706 -6.52 5.79 -23.96
N GLY A 707 -7.43 4.84 -23.82
CA GLY A 707 -8.12 4.16 -24.90
C GLY A 707 -8.21 2.65 -24.71
N VAL A 708 -8.71 1.96 -25.71
CA VAL A 708 -8.88 0.51 -25.69
C VAL A 708 -7.59 -0.18 -26.09
N TYR A 709 -7.15 -1.09 -25.25
CA TYR A 709 -6.03 -2.01 -25.53
C TYR A 709 -6.55 -3.43 -25.58
N THR A 710 -6.06 -4.19 -26.58
CA THR A 710 -6.28 -5.63 -26.66
C THR A 710 -4.94 -6.35 -26.67
N MET A 711 -4.83 -7.39 -25.84
CA MET A 711 -3.61 -8.20 -25.73
C MET A 711 -3.95 -9.65 -26.11
N THR A 712 -3.22 -10.23 -27.07
CA THR A 712 -3.32 -11.64 -27.39
C THR A 712 -2.29 -12.43 -26.61
N VAL A 713 -2.72 -13.33 -25.74
CA VAL A 713 -1.87 -14.02 -24.77
C VAL A 713 -2.03 -15.53 -24.89
N GLN A 714 -0.92 -16.26 -24.73
CA GLN A 714 -0.90 -17.72 -24.68
C GLN A 714 0.11 -18.18 -23.63
N ALA A 715 -0.27 -19.12 -22.79
CA ALA A 715 0.66 -19.81 -21.89
C ALA A 715 1.28 -21.04 -22.56
N SER A 716 2.52 -21.37 -22.20
CA SER A 716 3.18 -22.61 -22.53
C SER A 716 3.98 -23.16 -21.34
N ALA A 717 4.07 -24.48 -21.24
CA ALA A 717 4.87 -25.15 -20.21
C ALA A 717 5.31 -26.54 -20.72
N GLU A 718 6.30 -27.14 -20.06
CA GLU A 718 6.79 -28.48 -20.39
C GLU A 718 6.48 -29.46 -19.26
N LYS A 719 6.15 -30.70 -19.65
CA LYS A 719 6.01 -31.83 -18.74
C LYS A 719 6.52 -33.10 -19.43
N ASP A 720 7.40 -33.84 -18.78
CA ASP A 720 8.00 -35.08 -19.28
C ASP A 720 8.59 -34.93 -20.69
N GLY A 721 9.27 -33.79 -20.96
CA GLY A 721 9.88 -33.45 -22.23
C GLY A 721 8.88 -33.13 -23.35
N LYS A 722 7.62 -32.94 -23.06
CA LYS A 722 6.57 -32.52 -23.99
C LYS A 722 6.15 -31.08 -23.71
N ALA A 723 6.06 -30.28 -24.74
CA ALA A 723 5.55 -28.92 -24.68
C ALA A 723 4.01 -28.93 -24.74
N PHE A 724 3.40 -28.17 -23.87
CA PHE A 724 1.96 -27.92 -23.79
C PHE A 724 1.70 -26.44 -23.99
N GLN A 725 0.56 -26.11 -24.59
CA GLN A 725 0.14 -24.72 -24.80
C GLN A 725 -1.34 -24.56 -24.46
N SER A 726 -1.67 -23.44 -23.84
CA SER A 726 -3.08 -23.04 -23.69
C SER A 726 -3.68 -22.62 -25.04
N LYS A 727 -4.99 -22.41 -25.08
CA LYS A 727 -5.61 -21.64 -26.17
C LYS A 727 -5.05 -20.22 -26.18
N LEU A 728 -5.18 -19.55 -27.31
CA LEU A 728 -4.96 -18.10 -27.42
C LEU A 728 -6.16 -17.39 -26.79
N HIS A 729 -5.89 -16.42 -25.94
CA HIS A 729 -6.91 -15.59 -25.29
C HIS A 729 -6.69 -14.12 -25.61
N THR A 730 -7.79 -13.38 -25.66
CA THR A 730 -7.79 -11.93 -25.86
C THR A 730 -8.24 -11.25 -24.56
N TYR A 731 -7.38 -10.40 -24.03
CA TYR A 731 -7.64 -9.52 -22.89
C TYR A 731 -7.96 -8.12 -23.41
N THR A 732 -8.96 -7.47 -22.84
CA THR A 732 -9.36 -6.12 -23.24
C THR A 732 -9.43 -5.21 -22.00
#